data_60a1cbcc450f537ef4cba5544c881381
#
_entry.id   60a1cbcc450f537ef4cba5544c881381
#
_cell.length_a   1.000
_cell.length_b   1.000
_cell.length_c   1.000
_cell.angle_alpha   90.00
_cell.angle_beta   90.00
_cell.angle_gamma   90.00
#
_symmetry.space_group_name_H-M   'P 1'
#
loop_
_entity.id
_entity.type
_entity.pdbx_description
1 polymer ?
#
loop_
_entity_poly.entity_id
_entity_poly.type
_entity_poly.pdbx_seq_one_letter_code
_entity_poly.pdbx_strand_id
1 'polypeptide(L)'
;LGDVYKRQLMEHCRKSRFFRAALVTLCLLTSVGFISADTLTVTGTVTSASDGEPLIGVTVQVKGTAAGTSTDIDGNYSIKAETGQTLVFSYVGMTQREITVTGPRIDVALTENSEVLDEVVVIGYGVQKKKLVTGATAQIKGDDIAKMNTTSPLQAMQGQLPGVNIASSSGQPGEGMKVTVRGLGTTGNSSPLYLIDGMPGDINTINPADIESIDVLKDAASAAIYGAQAANGVVLVTTKQGKEGRAKVTFDGYFGWQSAAKKMDMLNAYEYMTIQDESMLNSGAAPYDWGSFKSIWNYNADGQPTSVIDTDWIDTMFKDNAITQSYNLGVSGGSATSTYALSLGYIDQEGIVGGKDVSNYSRYNFRINSDHKLFDGIITVGEQASFSYVKSVGIGVGNQYNNSLRGAFDMTPLAPVYSDNGKFGSPFNDTSDSDWYANEGNPYGAMMTNTNNRNKVARFSANVYAQVEPIKNLRIRTVYGVNYSSSEYRSFTPLYQFSPYSQNLSQTRVSQNMNHDLDMTWTNTASYDWTIKDHAFNALIGMEANRYSGTYLGANQAYLKEGFDTWPYAWISNGTAASAGDGLGASGYPKDETRRVSYFGRLGWNWAEKYMINFTLRCDGSSNFARGHRFGWFPSVSAGWNISSESFMEATRGWLDFLKIRASWGRVGNQNISPYQFLAPIKTQNTHYFFGQYLGPNGVYNTGYDTVLGTNWGAYPSRLGNYDLSWETSEQTDFGFDARLFNNRLAVNFDFYMKNTNCLLYTSPS
;
A
#
# COMPACT_ATOMS: atom_id res chain seq x y z
N LEU A 1 -40.67 -27.97 14.85
CA LEU A 1 -40.38 -26.51 14.81
C LEU A 1 -40.22 -25.91 16.21
N GLY A 2 -40.87 -26.46 17.25
CA GLY A 2 -40.78 -25.95 18.64
C GLY A 2 -39.44 -26.23 19.34
N ASP A 3 -38.78 -27.33 19.03
CA ASP A 3 -37.54 -27.74 19.70
C ASP A 3 -36.26 -27.04 19.14
N VAL A 4 -36.30 -26.58 17.90
CA VAL A 4 -35.19 -25.83 17.29
C VAL A 4 -35.11 -24.41 17.87
N TYR A 5 -36.27 -23.79 18.14
CA TYR A 5 -36.35 -22.46 18.76
C TYR A 5 -35.87 -22.45 20.23
N LYS A 6 -36.17 -23.51 20.99
CA LYS A 6 -35.68 -23.64 22.37
C LYS A 6 -34.16 -23.84 22.45
N ARG A 7 -33.54 -24.55 21.50
CA ARG A 7 -32.08 -24.71 21.44
C ARG A 7 -31.36 -23.41 21.08
N GLN A 8 -31.88 -22.63 20.16
CA GLN A 8 -31.30 -21.34 19.80
C GLN A 8 -31.43 -20.29 20.92
N LEU A 9 -32.54 -20.27 21.65
CA LEU A 9 -32.69 -19.38 22.80
C LEU A 9 -31.78 -19.75 23.98
N MET A 10 -31.55 -21.04 24.21
CA MET A 10 -30.61 -21.48 25.26
C MET A 10 -29.15 -21.22 24.93
N GLU A 11 -28.77 -21.28 23.65
CA GLU A 11 -27.41 -20.88 23.22
C GLU A 11 -27.19 -19.36 23.33
N HIS A 12 -28.18 -18.55 23.05
CA HIS A 12 -28.12 -17.09 23.20
C HIS A 12 -28.04 -16.66 24.68
N CYS A 13 -28.78 -17.33 25.57
CA CYS A 13 -28.69 -17.10 27.03
C CYS A 13 -27.37 -17.57 27.63
N ARG A 14 -26.71 -18.59 27.06
CA ARG A 14 -25.43 -19.10 27.56
C ARG A 14 -24.26 -18.15 27.16
N LYS A 15 -24.31 -17.56 25.97
CA LYS A 15 -23.33 -16.52 25.54
C LYS A 15 -23.48 -15.24 26.37
N SER A 16 -24.69 -14.83 26.72
CA SER A 16 -24.94 -13.65 27.56
C SER A 16 -24.41 -13.82 29.00
N ARG A 17 -24.47 -15.02 29.57
CA ARG A 17 -23.92 -15.30 30.92
C ARG A 17 -22.39 -15.30 30.94
N PHE A 18 -21.72 -15.73 29.87
CA PHE A 18 -20.25 -15.67 29.76
C PHE A 18 -19.75 -14.23 29.65
N PHE A 19 -20.45 -13.37 28.91
CA PHE A 19 -20.11 -11.95 28.77
C PHE A 19 -20.30 -11.18 30.07
N ARG A 20 -21.37 -11.52 30.85
CA ARG A 20 -21.61 -10.91 32.18
C ARG A 20 -20.61 -11.39 33.24
N ALA A 21 -20.20 -12.65 33.18
CA ALA A 21 -19.15 -13.17 34.05
C ALA A 21 -17.77 -12.54 33.76
N ALA A 22 -17.42 -12.35 32.47
CA ALA A 22 -16.19 -11.67 32.07
C ALA A 22 -16.16 -10.21 32.49
N LEU A 23 -17.29 -9.49 32.41
CA LEU A 23 -17.39 -8.10 32.84
C LEU A 23 -17.32 -7.95 34.37
N VAL A 24 -17.90 -8.87 35.13
CA VAL A 24 -17.80 -8.88 36.60
C VAL A 24 -16.41 -9.26 37.07
N THR A 25 -15.72 -10.16 36.38
CA THR A 25 -14.31 -10.50 36.68
C THR A 25 -13.36 -9.33 36.35
N LEU A 26 -13.65 -8.56 35.32
CA LEU A 26 -12.89 -7.35 34.97
C LEU A 26 -13.12 -6.23 35.99
N CYS A 27 -14.35 -6.08 36.54
CA CYS A 27 -14.65 -5.11 37.59
C CYS A 27 -14.08 -5.50 38.97
N LEU A 28 -13.91 -6.80 39.24
CA LEU A 28 -13.29 -7.28 40.49
C LEU A 28 -11.74 -7.18 40.50
N LEU A 29 -11.12 -7.08 39.32
CA LEU A 29 -9.67 -6.86 39.20
C LEU A 29 -9.26 -5.39 39.33
N THR A 30 -10.21 -4.45 39.36
CA THR A 30 -9.93 -3.01 39.52
C THR A 30 -10.03 -2.49 40.97
N SER A 31 -10.32 -3.35 41.95
CA SER A 31 -10.31 -2.98 43.37
C SER A 31 -9.00 -3.36 44.08
N VAL A 32 -7.85 -2.92 43.53
CA VAL A 32 -6.59 -2.88 44.26
C VAL A 32 -6.58 -1.56 45.02
N GLY A 33 -6.53 -1.65 46.34
CA GLY A 33 -6.58 -0.50 47.24
C GLY A 33 -5.49 0.53 46.94
N PHE A 34 -5.92 1.78 46.91
CA PHE A 34 -4.99 2.93 46.93
C PHE A 34 -4.21 2.90 48.23
N ILE A 35 -2.94 2.50 48.16
CA ILE A 35 -1.96 2.87 49.16
C ILE A 35 -1.67 4.34 48.90
N SER A 36 -2.07 5.21 49.80
CA SER A 36 -1.70 6.64 49.76
C SER A 36 -0.19 6.73 49.93
N ALA A 37 0.52 6.97 48.83
CA ALA A 37 1.94 7.28 48.89
C ALA A 37 2.09 8.76 49.21
N ASP A 38 2.98 9.10 50.11
CA ASP A 38 3.30 10.50 50.48
C ASP A 38 3.87 11.23 49.24
N THR A 39 3.15 12.25 48.79
CA THR A 39 3.62 13.11 47.69
C THR A 39 4.77 13.98 48.17
N LEU A 40 5.94 13.81 47.56
CA LEU A 40 7.16 14.56 47.84
C LEU A 40 7.33 15.67 46.77
N THR A 41 7.76 16.84 47.19
CA THR A 41 8.23 17.86 46.24
C THR A 41 9.69 17.57 45.92
N VAL A 42 9.92 17.09 44.68
CA VAL A 42 11.26 16.80 44.15
C VAL A 42 11.81 18.04 43.49
N THR A 43 12.99 18.47 43.88
CA THR A 43 13.74 19.59 43.30
C THR A 43 15.09 19.13 42.79
N GLY A 44 15.70 19.86 41.88
CA GLY A 44 17.05 19.57 41.40
C GLY A 44 17.46 20.50 40.27
N THR A 45 18.69 20.32 39.81
CA THR A 45 19.25 21.10 38.70
C THR A 45 19.54 20.15 37.52
N VAL A 46 19.18 20.57 36.31
CA VAL A 46 19.52 19.84 35.09
C VAL A 46 20.64 20.56 34.35
N THR A 47 21.74 19.86 34.13
CA THR A 47 22.94 20.40 33.46
C THR A 47 23.27 19.57 32.19
N SER A 48 24.07 20.14 31.32
CA SER A 48 24.69 19.41 30.20
C SER A 48 25.88 18.60 30.73
N ALA A 49 26.00 17.35 30.31
CA ALA A 49 27.10 16.46 30.70
C ALA A 49 28.42 16.81 30.02
N SER A 50 28.42 17.59 28.92
CA SER A 50 29.61 17.95 28.13
C SER A 50 30.37 19.15 28.72
N ASP A 51 29.68 20.15 29.26
CA ASP A 51 30.24 21.40 29.73
C ASP A 51 29.80 21.80 31.13
N GLY A 52 28.81 21.09 31.70
CA GLY A 52 28.26 21.37 33.03
C GLY A 52 27.34 22.60 33.11
N GLU A 53 27.02 23.24 31.96
CA GLU A 53 26.14 24.40 31.93
C GLU A 53 24.69 24.02 32.26
N PRO A 54 23.93 24.90 32.97
CA PRO A 54 22.52 24.64 33.24
C PRO A 54 21.65 24.67 32.01
N LEU A 55 20.75 23.70 31.86
CA LEU A 55 19.85 23.57 30.72
C LEU A 55 18.48 24.20 31.02
N ILE A 56 18.15 25.26 30.26
CA ILE A 56 16.90 26.02 30.38
C ILE A 56 15.80 25.33 29.58
N GLY A 57 14.60 25.18 30.17
CA GLY A 57 13.41 24.67 29.42
C GLY A 57 13.40 23.15 29.23
N VAL A 58 14.19 22.39 29.98
CA VAL A 58 14.11 20.93 30.01
C VAL A 58 12.74 20.52 30.53
N THR A 59 12.02 19.71 29.81
CA THR A 59 10.75 19.15 30.27
C THR A 59 11.01 18.03 31.27
N VAL A 60 10.45 18.15 32.49
CA VAL A 60 10.49 17.15 33.54
C VAL A 60 9.07 16.65 33.79
N GLN A 61 8.80 15.37 33.51
CA GLN A 61 7.47 14.77 33.59
C GLN A 61 7.48 13.51 34.45
N VAL A 62 6.42 13.31 35.24
CA VAL A 62 6.21 12.03 35.91
C VAL A 62 5.69 11.02 34.94
N LYS A 63 6.43 9.93 34.68
CA LYS A 63 6.14 8.89 33.69
C LYS A 63 4.73 8.33 33.85
N GLY A 64 3.97 8.35 32.77
CA GLY A 64 2.59 7.83 32.73
C GLY A 64 1.53 8.77 33.31
N THR A 65 1.87 10.02 33.61
CA THR A 65 0.92 11.04 34.10
C THR A 65 0.99 12.32 33.27
N ALA A 66 0.02 13.21 33.47
CA ALA A 66 0.03 14.55 32.85
C ALA A 66 0.82 15.57 33.71
N ALA A 67 1.37 15.18 34.89
CA ALA A 67 2.13 16.06 35.77
C ALA A 67 3.51 16.32 35.20
N GLY A 68 3.83 17.57 34.88
CA GLY A 68 5.11 17.99 34.32
C GLY A 68 5.46 19.42 34.70
N THR A 69 6.75 19.76 34.61
CA THR A 69 7.30 21.10 34.80
C THR A 69 8.43 21.32 33.78
N SER A 70 8.97 22.54 33.71
CA SER A 70 10.18 22.83 32.95
C SER A 70 11.23 23.50 33.83
N THR A 71 12.51 23.35 33.45
CA THR A 71 13.60 24.01 34.15
C THR A 71 13.61 25.52 33.89
N ASP A 72 14.02 26.30 34.89
CA ASP A 72 14.24 27.74 34.83
C ASP A 72 15.58 28.13 34.16
N ILE A 73 15.92 29.41 34.16
CA ILE A 73 17.16 29.95 33.55
C ILE A 73 18.45 29.43 34.21
N ASP A 74 18.39 28.95 35.44
CA ASP A 74 19.50 28.34 36.18
C ASP A 74 19.44 26.80 36.12
N GLY A 75 18.56 26.23 35.28
CA GLY A 75 18.39 24.79 35.12
C GLY A 75 17.64 24.10 36.27
N ASN A 76 17.07 24.85 37.23
CA ASN A 76 16.37 24.27 38.39
C ASN A 76 14.94 23.88 38.03
N TYR A 77 14.46 22.80 38.62
CA TYR A 77 13.08 22.36 38.52
C TYR A 77 12.47 22.00 39.87
N SER A 78 11.16 22.03 39.96
CA SER A 78 10.38 21.56 41.11
C SER A 78 9.12 20.85 40.61
N ILE A 79 8.93 19.60 41.03
CA ILE A 79 7.80 18.76 40.63
C ILE A 79 7.29 17.93 41.81
N LYS A 80 5.99 17.73 41.90
CA LYS A 80 5.38 16.81 42.85
C LYS A 80 5.38 15.41 42.32
N ALA A 81 5.99 14.47 43.02
CA ALA A 81 6.04 13.06 42.67
C ALA A 81 6.08 12.19 43.92
N GLU A 82 5.73 10.94 43.80
CA GLU A 82 5.78 9.96 44.91
C GLU A 82 7.10 9.19 44.87
N THR A 83 7.58 8.77 46.00
CA THR A 83 8.78 7.93 46.10
C THR A 83 8.54 6.61 45.31
N GLY A 84 9.45 6.26 44.39
CA GLY A 84 9.35 5.11 43.51
C GLY A 84 8.77 5.43 42.13
N GLN A 85 8.17 6.61 41.90
CA GLN A 85 7.79 7.05 40.56
C GLN A 85 9.04 7.40 39.72
N THR A 86 8.92 7.36 38.41
CA THR A 86 10.01 7.70 37.49
C THR A 86 9.79 9.09 36.90
N LEU A 87 10.76 9.97 37.03
CA LEU A 87 10.83 11.25 36.34
C LEU A 87 11.50 11.07 34.98
N VAL A 88 10.92 11.65 33.97
CA VAL A 88 11.42 11.67 32.59
C VAL A 88 11.91 13.07 32.28
N PHE A 89 13.19 13.18 31.98
CA PHE A 89 13.84 14.44 31.59
C PHE A 89 14.04 14.42 30.10
N SER A 90 13.43 15.36 29.36
CA SER A 90 13.56 15.49 27.94
C SER A 90 13.88 16.92 27.50
N TYR A 91 14.85 17.06 26.62
CA TYR A 91 15.28 18.33 26.06
C TYR A 91 15.66 18.16 24.58
N VAL A 92 15.41 19.18 23.77
CA VAL A 92 15.73 19.13 22.35
C VAL A 92 17.24 19.00 22.16
N GLY A 93 17.70 17.97 21.47
CA GLY A 93 19.11 17.69 21.23
C GLY A 93 19.83 16.92 22.32
N MET A 94 19.13 16.50 23.41
CA MET A 94 19.70 15.71 24.49
C MET A 94 19.05 14.33 24.58
N THR A 95 19.80 13.34 25.03
CA THR A 95 19.29 11.99 25.31
C THR A 95 18.31 12.03 26.48
N GLN A 96 17.08 11.58 26.27
CA GLN A 96 16.08 11.47 27.33
C GLN A 96 16.59 10.58 28.46
N ARG A 97 16.43 11.04 29.70
CA ARG A 97 16.86 10.30 30.88
C ARG A 97 15.69 10.02 31.83
N GLU A 98 15.61 8.79 32.27
CA GLU A 98 14.61 8.35 33.25
C GLU A 98 15.26 8.09 34.59
N ILE A 99 14.75 8.69 35.68
CA ILE A 99 15.29 8.53 37.02
C ILE A 99 14.17 8.27 38.02
N THR A 100 14.31 7.22 38.81
CA THR A 100 13.34 6.88 39.85
C THR A 100 13.52 7.83 41.05
N VAL A 101 12.41 8.36 41.56
CA VAL A 101 12.39 9.25 42.74
C VAL A 101 12.80 8.48 44.00
N THR A 102 13.97 8.78 44.51
CA THR A 102 14.53 8.19 45.75
C THR A 102 14.64 9.18 46.88
N GLY A 103 14.41 10.48 46.63
CA GLY A 103 14.53 11.54 47.64
C GLY A 103 14.07 12.90 47.14
N PRO A 104 14.12 13.95 47.97
CA PRO A 104 13.57 15.27 47.65
C PRO A 104 14.46 16.10 46.69
N ARG A 105 15.69 15.66 46.41
CA ARG A 105 16.60 16.35 45.49
C ARG A 105 17.21 15.34 44.49
N ILE A 106 17.10 15.64 43.21
CA ILE A 106 17.66 14.85 42.13
C ILE A 106 18.29 15.79 41.09
N ASP A 107 19.61 15.85 41.06
CA ASP A 107 20.35 16.59 40.05
C ASP A 107 20.67 15.68 38.85
N VAL A 108 20.53 16.19 37.64
CA VAL A 108 20.57 15.38 36.40
C VAL A 108 21.49 16.01 35.38
N ALA A 109 22.47 15.26 34.91
CA ALA A 109 23.26 15.66 33.74
C ALA A 109 22.69 14.95 32.50
N LEU A 110 22.25 15.71 31.48
CA LEU A 110 21.82 15.19 30.21
C LEU A 110 23.01 15.14 29.24
N THR A 111 23.16 14.02 28.54
CA THR A 111 24.15 13.86 27.47
C THR A 111 23.55 14.30 26.13
N GLU A 112 24.37 14.94 25.31
CA GLU A 112 23.95 15.28 23.94
C GLU A 112 23.51 14.03 23.21
N ASN A 113 22.43 14.17 22.43
CA ASN A 113 21.92 13.09 21.65
C ASN A 113 22.77 12.90 20.39
N SER A 114 23.87 12.17 20.52
CA SER A 114 24.69 11.73 19.38
C SER A 114 24.02 10.62 18.56
N GLU A 115 22.87 10.08 19.02
CA GLU A 115 22.18 8.98 18.34
C GLU A 115 21.73 9.32 16.92
N VAL A 116 21.48 10.58 16.59
CA VAL A 116 21.11 11.00 15.22
C VAL A 116 22.25 10.74 14.21
N LEU A 117 23.50 10.72 14.65
CA LEU A 117 24.66 10.40 13.79
C LEU A 117 25.00 8.91 13.77
N ASP A 118 24.66 8.17 14.80
CA ASP A 118 24.81 6.72 14.88
C ASP A 118 23.55 5.93 14.42
N GLU A 119 22.52 6.64 13.97
CA GLU A 119 21.34 6.04 13.35
C GLU A 119 21.76 5.11 12.21
N VAL A 120 21.21 3.90 12.21
CA VAL A 120 21.53 2.89 11.19
C VAL A 120 20.46 2.86 10.10
N VAL A 121 20.91 2.63 8.89
CA VAL A 121 20.07 2.51 7.68
C VAL A 121 20.30 1.11 7.10
N VAL A 122 19.22 0.46 6.69
CA VAL A 122 19.32 -0.81 5.96
C VAL A 122 19.73 -0.51 4.52
N ILE A 123 20.85 -1.06 4.08
CA ILE A 123 21.37 -0.88 2.72
C ILE A 123 21.85 -2.21 2.16
N GLY A 124 21.23 -2.64 1.08
CA GLY A 124 21.55 -3.92 0.48
C GLY A 124 21.25 -5.08 1.44
N TYR A 125 22.16 -5.99 1.56
CA TYR A 125 22.07 -7.15 2.44
C TYR A 125 22.76 -6.90 3.80
N GLY A 126 22.75 -5.65 4.29
CA GLY A 126 23.39 -5.28 5.56
C GLY A 126 22.86 -3.98 6.14
N VAL A 127 23.39 -3.61 7.30
CA VAL A 127 23.05 -2.39 8.03
C VAL A 127 24.29 -1.51 8.08
N GLN A 128 24.14 -0.21 7.86
CA GLN A 128 25.26 0.75 7.89
C GLN A 128 24.86 1.99 8.69
N LYS A 129 25.82 2.58 9.43
CA LYS A 129 25.60 3.87 10.08
C LYS A 129 25.28 4.96 9.05
N LYS A 130 24.26 5.76 9.30
CA LYS A 130 23.80 6.82 8.38
C LYS A 130 24.90 7.79 7.95
N LYS A 131 25.82 8.11 8.88
CA LYS A 131 26.99 8.96 8.57
C LYS A 131 27.93 8.38 7.52
N LEU A 132 27.97 7.06 7.35
CA LEU A 132 28.81 6.35 6.38
C LEU A 132 28.12 6.06 5.06
N VAL A 133 26.83 6.33 4.96
CA VAL A 133 26.07 6.13 3.72
C VAL A 133 26.49 7.16 2.68
N THR A 134 26.89 6.69 1.51
CA THR A 134 27.36 7.53 0.40
C THR A 134 26.29 7.77 -0.67
N GLY A 135 25.18 7.05 -0.62
CA GLY A 135 24.06 7.20 -1.54
C GLY A 135 22.92 8.09 -0.99
N ALA A 136 21.99 8.43 -1.87
CA ALA A 136 20.81 9.23 -1.52
C ALA A 136 19.72 8.34 -0.92
N THR A 137 19.56 8.40 0.38
CA THR A 137 18.54 7.65 1.13
C THR A 137 17.60 8.59 1.89
N ALA A 138 16.36 8.14 2.10
CA ALA A 138 15.42 8.81 2.97
C ALA A 138 14.74 7.77 3.85
N GLN A 139 14.50 8.09 5.11
CA GLN A 139 13.97 7.17 6.11
C GLN A 139 12.79 7.78 6.86
N ILE A 140 11.79 6.96 7.14
CA ILE A 140 10.70 7.25 8.09
C ILE A 140 10.73 6.18 9.17
N LYS A 141 10.60 6.60 10.43
CA LYS A 141 10.50 5.69 11.57
C LYS A 141 9.09 5.16 11.73
N GLY A 142 8.95 3.93 12.21
CA GLY A 142 7.66 3.29 12.41
C GLY A 142 6.76 4.03 13.40
N ASP A 143 7.33 4.65 14.43
CA ASP A 143 6.56 5.46 15.38
C ASP A 143 5.90 6.69 14.72
N ASP A 144 6.53 7.29 13.70
CA ASP A 144 5.94 8.41 12.97
C ASP A 144 4.85 7.93 12.02
N ILE A 145 5.01 6.75 11.42
CA ILE A 145 3.99 6.08 10.61
C ILE A 145 2.76 5.72 11.47
N ALA A 146 2.97 5.16 12.64
CA ALA A 146 1.89 4.76 13.54
C ALA A 146 1.03 5.93 14.02
N LYS A 147 1.62 7.14 14.21
CA LYS A 147 0.90 8.36 14.59
C LYS A 147 -0.08 8.88 13.53
N MET A 148 0.10 8.49 12.26
CA MET A 148 -0.71 9.01 11.16
C MET A 148 -2.12 8.39 11.08
N ASN A 149 -2.44 7.34 11.85
CA ASN A 149 -3.74 6.67 11.90
C ASN A 149 -4.31 6.33 10.52
N THR A 150 -3.46 5.82 9.63
CA THR A 150 -3.83 5.42 8.27
C THR A 150 -3.94 3.91 8.13
N THR A 151 -4.71 3.44 7.16
CA THR A 151 -4.85 2.02 6.84
C THR A 151 -3.74 1.50 5.93
N SER A 152 -2.99 2.41 5.28
CA SER A 152 -1.92 2.11 4.33
C SER A 152 -0.60 2.76 4.75
N PRO A 153 0.52 2.01 4.80
CA PRO A 153 1.85 2.59 5.02
C PRO A 153 2.23 3.65 3.99
N LEU A 154 1.80 3.50 2.73
CA LEU A 154 2.07 4.46 1.66
C LEU A 154 1.39 5.80 1.91
N GLN A 155 0.19 5.79 2.45
CA GLN A 155 -0.51 7.03 2.83
C GLN A 155 0.24 7.77 3.94
N ALA A 156 0.78 7.05 4.91
CA ALA A 156 1.60 7.65 5.97
C ALA A 156 2.91 8.26 5.45
N MET A 157 3.46 7.75 4.34
CA MET A 157 4.67 8.27 3.70
C MET A 157 4.42 9.50 2.83
N GLN A 158 3.16 9.79 2.47
CA GLN A 158 2.83 10.87 1.54
C GLN A 158 3.28 12.24 2.08
N GLY A 159 4.07 12.97 1.27
CA GLY A 159 4.60 14.27 1.65
C GLY A 159 5.77 14.26 2.65
N GLN A 160 6.16 13.09 3.19
CA GLN A 160 7.21 12.96 4.21
C GLN A 160 8.62 12.82 3.61
N LEU A 161 8.73 12.36 2.37
CA LEU A 161 10.02 12.01 1.76
C LEU A 161 10.29 12.86 0.52
N PRO A 162 11.33 13.73 0.52
CA PRO A 162 11.72 14.49 -0.66
C PRO A 162 12.07 13.57 -1.84
N GLY A 163 11.55 13.88 -3.02
CA GLY A 163 11.79 13.10 -4.25
C GLY A 163 11.01 11.78 -4.34
N VAL A 164 10.08 11.53 -3.42
CA VAL A 164 9.12 10.42 -3.49
C VAL A 164 7.73 11.02 -3.65
N ASN A 165 7.12 10.80 -4.79
CA ASN A 165 5.75 11.23 -5.05
C ASN A 165 4.80 10.05 -4.84
N ILE A 166 3.82 10.23 -3.96
CA ILE A 166 2.80 9.24 -3.64
C ILE A 166 1.45 9.86 -3.91
N ALA A 167 0.73 9.30 -4.87
CA ALA A 167 -0.57 9.79 -5.29
C ALA A 167 -1.62 8.69 -5.18
N SER A 168 -2.78 9.02 -4.61
CA SER A 168 -3.95 8.16 -4.66
C SER A 168 -4.62 8.29 -6.03
N SER A 169 -5.02 7.18 -6.63
CA SER A 169 -5.80 7.18 -7.87
C SER A 169 -7.28 7.47 -7.61
N SER A 170 -7.75 7.13 -6.43
CA SER A 170 -9.12 7.39 -5.95
C SER A 170 -9.15 7.45 -4.42
N GLY A 171 -10.30 7.84 -3.85
CA GLY A 171 -10.57 7.78 -2.41
C GLY A 171 -11.21 6.46 -1.98
N GLN A 172 -11.30 5.45 -2.84
CA GLN A 172 -11.93 4.18 -2.53
C GLN A 172 -11.12 3.41 -1.48
N PRO A 173 -11.76 2.81 -0.45
CA PRO A 173 -11.09 2.02 0.55
C PRO A 173 -10.26 0.89 -0.03
N GLY A 174 -9.01 0.76 0.43
CA GLY A 174 -8.10 -0.29 -0.01
C GLY A 174 -7.52 -0.12 -1.42
N GLU A 175 -7.80 1.00 -2.09
CA GLU A 175 -7.19 1.32 -3.38
C GLU A 175 -5.68 1.54 -3.22
N GLY A 176 -4.92 1.00 -4.16
CA GLY A 176 -3.47 1.14 -4.18
C GLY A 176 -3.03 2.57 -4.49
N MET A 177 -1.93 3.00 -3.89
CA MET A 177 -1.33 4.29 -4.19
C MET A 177 -0.23 4.14 -5.24
N LYS A 178 -0.14 5.08 -6.16
CA LYS A 178 0.93 5.15 -7.15
C LYS A 178 2.14 5.85 -6.52
N VAL A 179 3.26 5.14 -6.47
CA VAL A 179 4.52 5.66 -5.94
C VAL A 179 5.50 5.83 -7.09
N THR A 180 6.13 6.99 -7.16
CA THR A 180 7.24 7.27 -8.08
C THR A 180 8.40 7.89 -7.33
N VAL A 181 9.60 7.38 -7.58
CA VAL A 181 10.84 7.89 -7.00
C VAL A 181 11.60 8.65 -8.07
N ARG A 182 11.80 9.96 -7.85
CA ARG A 182 12.51 10.86 -8.78
C ARG A 182 11.94 10.87 -10.21
N GLY A 183 10.59 10.79 -10.31
CA GLY A 183 9.88 10.87 -11.58
C GLY A 183 9.76 9.54 -12.32
N LEU A 184 9.24 9.60 -13.54
CA LEU A 184 9.01 8.43 -14.40
C LEU A 184 10.27 8.12 -15.20
N GLY A 185 10.83 6.93 -15.01
CA GLY A 185 12.04 6.46 -15.70
C GLY A 185 11.77 5.47 -16.84
N THR A 186 10.50 5.07 -17.04
CA THR A 186 10.10 4.11 -18.07
C THR A 186 8.67 4.42 -18.53
N THR A 187 8.33 4.01 -19.74
CA THR A 187 6.96 4.06 -20.26
C THR A 187 6.09 2.90 -19.77
N GLY A 188 6.70 1.88 -19.18
CA GLY A 188 6.02 0.73 -18.58
C GLY A 188 5.68 0.95 -17.11
N ASN A 189 5.75 -0.12 -16.30
CA ASN A 189 5.50 -0.05 -14.85
C ASN A 189 6.64 0.72 -14.16
N SER A 190 6.33 1.89 -13.61
CA SER A 190 7.24 2.79 -12.90
C SER A 190 7.24 2.61 -11.38
N SER A 191 6.57 1.59 -10.84
CA SER A 191 6.53 1.32 -9.40
C SER A 191 7.92 0.94 -8.87
N PRO A 192 8.30 1.41 -7.67
CA PRO A 192 9.55 0.99 -7.04
C PRO A 192 9.47 -0.49 -6.61
N LEU A 193 10.64 -1.08 -6.37
CA LEU A 193 10.73 -2.39 -5.74
C LEU A 193 10.46 -2.26 -4.24
N TYR A 194 9.48 -3.00 -3.73
CA TYR A 194 9.22 -3.11 -2.29
C TYR A 194 9.91 -4.36 -1.76
N LEU A 195 10.73 -4.19 -0.74
CA LEU A 195 11.37 -5.28 0.00
C LEU A 195 10.92 -5.23 1.46
N ILE A 196 10.29 -6.31 1.90
CA ILE A 196 9.81 -6.46 3.26
C ILE A 196 10.75 -7.46 3.95
N ASP A 197 11.46 -6.98 4.97
CA ASP A 197 12.49 -7.76 5.67
C ASP A 197 13.47 -8.45 4.70
N GLY A 198 13.82 -7.75 3.61
CA GLY A 198 14.77 -8.20 2.59
C GLY A 198 14.18 -9.05 1.46
N MET A 199 12.88 -9.35 1.47
CA MET A 199 12.19 -10.12 0.43
C MET A 199 11.22 -9.25 -0.38
N PRO A 200 11.14 -9.43 -1.72
CA PRO A 200 10.12 -8.76 -2.51
C PRO A 200 8.71 -9.03 -1.96
N GLY A 201 7.89 -8.00 -1.81
CA GLY A 201 6.56 -8.12 -1.23
C GLY A 201 5.64 -6.96 -1.56
N ASP A 202 4.38 -7.02 -1.10
CA ASP A 202 3.39 -5.95 -1.27
C ASP A 202 3.22 -5.19 0.04
N ILE A 203 3.67 -3.94 0.08
CA ILE A 203 3.61 -3.06 1.26
C ILE A 203 2.17 -2.85 1.76
N ASN A 204 1.17 -2.94 0.88
CA ASN A 204 -0.24 -2.79 1.27
C ASN A 204 -0.76 -3.94 2.15
N THR A 205 0.01 -5.03 2.27
CA THR A 205 -0.37 -6.17 3.12
C THR A 205 0.09 -6.02 4.57
N ILE A 206 0.96 -5.05 4.86
CA ILE A 206 1.54 -4.84 6.19
C ILE A 206 0.69 -3.86 6.98
N ASN A 207 0.52 -4.15 8.27
CA ASN A 207 -0.08 -3.19 9.18
C ASN A 207 0.95 -2.06 9.48
N PRO A 208 0.59 -0.76 9.35
CA PRO A 208 1.47 0.33 9.72
C PRO A 208 2.08 0.22 11.13
N ALA A 209 1.33 -0.32 12.10
CA ALA A 209 1.78 -0.53 13.46
C ALA A 209 2.91 -1.58 13.60
N ASP A 210 3.09 -2.47 12.60
CA ASP A 210 4.13 -3.50 12.60
C ASP A 210 5.46 -3.03 12.02
N ILE A 211 5.53 -1.81 11.50
CA ILE A 211 6.71 -1.27 10.84
C ILE A 211 7.66 -0.68 11.88
N GLU A 212 8.95 -0.99 11.78
CA GLU A 212 10.05 -0.37 12.54
C GLU A 212 10.62 0.83 11.78
N SER A 213 10.88 0.67 10.46
CA SER A 213 11.31 1.74 9.57
C SER A 213 10.95 1.47 8.10
N ILE A 214 10.87 2.54 7.33
CA ILE A 214 10.84 2.50 5.86
C ILE A 214 12.00 3.33 5.35
N ASP A 215 12.88 2.69 4.60
CA ASP A 215 14.04 3.31 3.97
C ASP A 215 13.85 3.34 2.45
N VAL A 216 13.99 4.51 1.82
CA VAL A 216 13.86 4.66 0.37
C VAL A 216 15.22 4.95 -0.24
N LEU A 217 15.68 4.05 -1.11
CA LEU A 217 16.89 4.20 -1.90
C LEU A 217 16.54 4.92 -3.19
N LYS A 218 17.03 6.15 -3.35
CA LYS A 218 16.61 7.04 -4.43
C LYS A 218 17.62 7.08 -5.60
N ASP A 219 18.86 6.67 -5.37
CA ASP A 219 19.93 6.71 -6.37
C ASP A 219 20.31 5.31 -6.88
N ALA A 220 20.89 5.28 -8.07
CA ALA A 220 21.30 4.03 -8.70
C ALA A 220 22.41 3.31 -7.93
N ALA A 221 23.30 4.04 -7.22
CA ALA A 221 24.41 3.43 -6.50
C ALA A 221 23.93 2.64 -5.25
N SER A 222 22.99 3.19 -4.49
CA SER A 222 22.36 2.50 -3.36
C SER A 222 21.48 1.35 -3.83
N ALA A 223 20.77 1.53 -4.95
CA ALA A 223 19.82 0.58 -5.48
C ALA A 223 20.46 -0.57 -6.29
N ALA A 224 21.69 -0.37 -6.82
CA ALA A 224 22.35 -1.31 -7.75
C ALA A 224 22.47 -2.73 -7.23
N ILE A 225 22.63 -2.93 -5.92
CA ILE A 225 22.75 -4.26 -5.32
C ILE A 225 21.46 -5.09 -5.45
N TYR A 226 20.30 -4.44 -5.66
CA TYR A 226 19.01 -5.07 -5.89
C TYR A 226 18.69 -5.26 -7.38
N GLY A 227 19.56 -4.75 -8.27
CA GLY A 227 19.61 -5.07 -9.70
C GLY A 227 18.43 -4.57 -10.50
N ALA A 228 18.02 -5.43 -11.42
CA ALA A 228 17.10 -5.15 -12.50
C ALA A 228 15.65 -4.76 -12.09
N GLN A 229 15.29 -4.86 -10.85
CA GLN A 229 13.99 -4.42 -10.34
C GLN A 229 14.08 -3.04 -9.68
N ALA A 230 15.29 -2.53 -9.46
CA ALA A 230 15.56 -1.31 -8.71
C ALA A 230 15.64 -0.03 -9.56
N ALA A 231 15.41 -0.12 -10.89
CA ALA A 231 15.50 1.02 -11.80
C ALA A 231 14.58 2.20 -11.43
N ASN A 232 13.47 1.90 -10.76
CA ASN A 232 12.48 2.88 -10.31
C ASN A 232 12.62 3.23 -8.81
N GLY A 233 13.76 2.88 -8.18
CA GLY A 233 14.00 3.03 -6.76
C GLY A 233 13.62 1.79 -5.95
N VAL A 234 14.03 1.76 -4.69
CA VAL A 234 13.75 0.65 -3.76
C VAL A 234 13.18 1.20 -2.47
N VAL A 235 12.11 0.58 -1.99
CA VAL A 235 11.48 0.85 -0.70
C VAL A 235 11.73 -0.34 0.20
N LEU A 236 12.57 -0.17 1.21
CA LEU A 236 12.91 -1.18 2.20
C LEU A 236 12.01 -1.01 3.41
N VAL A 237 11.19 -1.99 3.71
CA VAL A 237 10.34 -2.02 4.88
C VAL A 237 10.95 -2.99 5.89
N THR A 238 11.37 -2.45 7.01
CA THR A 238 11.82 -3.25 8.15
C THR A 238 10.68 -3.35 9.15
N THR A 239 10.30 -4.57 9.49
CA THR A 239 9.24 -4.81 10.46
C THR A 239 9.79 -4.97 11.86
N LYS A 240 8.96 -4.69 12.88
CA LYS A 240 9.33 -4.84 14.29
C LYS A 240 9.79 -6.27 14.58
N GLN A 241 10.95 -6.38 15.21
CA GLN A 241 11.57 -7.66 15.57
C GLN A 241 11.60 -7.85 17.08
N GLY A 242 11.78 -9.09 17.52
CA GLY A 242 12.00 -9.41 18.91
C GLY A 242 13.31 -8.83 19.43
N LYS A 243 13.29 -8.35 20.66
CA LYS A 243 14.50 -7.85 21.38
C LYS A 243 14.67 -8.66 22.67
N GLU A 244 15.91 -8.81 23.10
CA GLU A 244 16.21 -9.44 24.40
C GLU A 244 15.50 -8.67 25.53
N GLY A 245 14.85 -9.38 26.42
CA GLY A 245 14.15 -8.83 27.56
C GLY A 245 12.83 -9.54 27.83
N ARG A 246 12.10 -9.00 28.84
CA ARG A 246 10.77 -9.51 29.20
C ARG A 246 9.78 -9.33 28.05
N ALA A 247 8.84 -10.25 27.96
CA ALA A 247 7.75 -10.15 26.97
C ALA A 247 6.99 -8.82 27.14
N LYS A 248 6.89 -8.06 26.04
CA LYS A 248 6.14 -6.81 25.94
C LYS A 248 4.90 -7.07 25.12
N VAL A 249 3.76 -6.74 25.66
CA VAL A 249 2.48 -6.76 24.94
C VAL A 249 2.12 -5.34 24.57
N THR A 250 1.78 -5.11 23.30
CA THR A 250 1.33 -3.81 22.78
C THR A 250 -0.05 -3.97 22.18
N PHE A 251 -0.91 -3.00 22.41
CA PHE A 251 -2.21 -2.91 21.75
C PHE A 251 -2.38 -1.50 21.21
N ASP A 252 -2.61 -1.41 19.90
CA ASP A 252 -2.89 -0.17 19.19
C ASP A 252 -4.30 -0.26 18.63
N GLY A 253 -5.17 0.68 19.02
CA GLY A 253 -6.56 0.72 18.57
C GLY A 253 -6.92 2.10 18.04
N TYR A 254 -7.57 2.13 16.88
CA TYR A 254 -8.09 3.33 16.25
C TYR A 254 -9.53 3.09 15.80
N PHE A 255 -10.39 4.04 16.11
CA PHE A 255 -11.77 4.11 15.64
C PHE A 255 -12.09 5.54 15.22
N GLY A 256 -12.64 5.71 14.03
CA GLY A 256 -12.93 7.03 13.48
C GLY A 256 -14.10 7.04 12.51
N TRP A 257 -14.57 8.24 12.21
CA TRP A 257 -15.57 8.51 11.19
C TRP A 257 -14.95 9.36 10.09
N GLN A 258 -15.34 9.06 8.86
CA GLN A 258 -14.89 9.78 7.68
C GLN A 258 -16.10 10.39 6.97
N SER A 259 -15.94 11.63 6.51
CA SER A 259 -16.89 12.32 5.64
C SER A 259 -16.11 13.06 4.56
N ALA A 260 -16.76 13.41 3.46
CA ALA A 260 -16.13 14.24 2.44
C ALA A 260 -15.78 15.61 3.04
N ALA A 261 -14.53 16.04 2.89
CA ALA A 261 -14.08 17.35 3.41
C ALA A 261 -14.79 18.51 2.70
N LYS A 262 -15.11 18.31 1.42
CA LYS A 262 -15.88 19.26 0.60
C LYS A 262 -16.66 18.46 -0.44
N LYS A 263 -17.92 18.76 -0.58
CA LYS A 263 -18.79 18.32 -1.70
C LYS A 263 -18.92 19.49 -2.69
N MET A 264 -19.23 19.19 -3.93
CA MET A 264 -19.50 20.22 -4.92
C MET A 264 -20.95 20.68 -4.75
N ASP A 265 -21.17 21.98 -4.68
CA ASP A 265 -22.50 22.55 -4.65
C ASP A 265 -23.12 22.41 -6.04
N MET A 266 -24.27 21.76 -6.12
CA MET A 266 -25.04 21.57 -7.34
C MET A 266 -26.23 22.54 -7.37
N LEU A 267 -26.79 22.79 -8.56
CA LEU A 267 -28.01 23.55 -8.70
C LEU A 267 -29.18 22.85 -8.03
N ASN A 268 -29.97 23.56 -7.23
CA ASN A 268 -31.25 23.06 -6.76
C ASN A 268 -32.30 23.11 -7.91
N ALA A 269 -33.47 22.54 -7.68
CA ALA A 269 -34.53 22.45 -8.68
C ALA A 269 -34.90 23.79 -9.31
N TYR A 270 -35.05 24.85 -8.51
CA TYR A 270 -35.45 26.19 -9.02
C TYR A 270 -34.32 26.86 -9.81
N GLU A 271 -33.09 26.73 -9.35
CA GLU A 271 -31.92 27.24 -10.07
C GLU A 271 -31.74 26.50 -11.40
N TYR A 272 -31.91 25.19 -11.39
CA TYR A 272 -31.84 24.35 -12.59
C TYR A 272 -32.92 24.75 -13.60
N MET A 273 -34.21 24.88 -13.17
CA MET A 273 -35.31 25.32 -14.02
C MET A 273 -35.02 26.70 -14.61
N THR A 274 -34.50 27.63 -13.80
CA THR A 274 -34.15 28.98 -14.26
C THR A 274 -33.09 28.98 -15.35
N ILE A 275 -32.01 28.20 -15.17
CA ILE A 275 -30.94 28.07 -16.18
C ILE A 275 -31.45 27.40 -17.46
N GLN A 276 -32.34 26.41 -17.36
CA GLN A 276 -32.96 25.76 -18.51
C GLN A 276 -33.85 26.77 -19.29
N ASP A 277 -34.67 27.56 -18.60
CA ASP A 277 -35.50 28.61 -19.22
C ASP A 277 -34.64 29.67 -19.91
N GLU A 278 -33.56 30.13 -19.28
CA GLU A 278 -32.60 31.04 -19.87
C GLU A 278 -31.93 30.47 -21.13
N SER A 279 -31.58 29.17 -21.10
CA SER A 279 -31.04 28.45 -22.28
C SER A 279 -32.01 28.42 -23.42
N MET A 280 -33.32 28.19 -23.16
CA MET A 280 -34.39 28.24 -24.17
C MET A 280 -34.55 29.64 -24.77
N LEU A 281 -34.61 30.66 -23.93
CA LEU A 281 -34.69 32.06 -24.36
C LEU A 281 -33.50 32.47 -25.24
N ASN A 282 -32.29 32.09 -24.84
CA ASN A 282 -31.05 32.35 -25.59
C ASN A 282 -31.00 31.63 -26.95
N SER A 283 -31.69 30.50 -27.07
CA SER A 283 -31.87 29.78 -28.35
C SER A 283 -33.00 30.35 -29.22
N GLY A 284 -33.75 31.36 -28.72
CA GLY A 284 -34.91 31.97 -29.40
C GLY A 284 -36.21 31.17 -29.25
N ALA A 285 -36.26 30.21 -28.31
CA ALA A 285 -37.43 29.41 -27.97
C ALA A 285 -38.16 30.00 -26.75
N ALA A 286 -39.39 29.56 -26.52
CA ALA A 286 -40.15 29.92 -25.30
C ALA A 286 -39.60 29.14 -24.09
N PRO A 287 -39.69 29.68 -22.85
CA PRO A 287 -39.42 28.96 -21.63
C PRO A 287 -40.24 27.68 -21.51
N TYR A 288 -39.80 26.72 -20.72
CA TYR A 288 -40.55 25.50 -20.46
C TYR A 288 -41.85 25.78 -19.68
N ASP A 289 -42.92 25.09 -20.04
CA ASP A 289 -44.11 25.01 -19.19
C ASP A 289 -43.93 23.92 -18.13
N TRP A 290 -43.23 24.28 -17.04
CA TRP A 290 -42.88 23.33 -15.97
C TRP A 290 -44.10 22.66 -15.32
N GLY A 291 -45.28 23.32 -15.36
CA GLY A 291 -46.54 22.75 -14.86
C GLY A 291 -47.05 21.57 -15.67
N SER A 292 -46.63 21.44 -16.93
CA SER A 292 -47.01 20.32 -17.81
C SER A 292 -46.30 19.02 -17.49
N PHE A 293 -45.10 19.08 -16.85
CA PHE A 293 -44.30 17.91 -16.51
C PHE A 293 -44.71 17.34 -15.14
N LYS A 294 -45.59 16.36 -15.12
CA LYS A 294 -46.13 15.78 -13.88
C LYS A 294 -45.08 15.04 -13.07
N SER A 295 -44.11 14.42 -13.71
CA SER A 295 -43.08 13.57 -13.08
C SER A 295 -42.10 14.36 -12.17
N ILE A 296 -42.07 15.68 -12.28
CA ILE A 296 -41.15 16.54 -11.48
C ILE A 296 -41.77 17.07 -10.21
N TRP A 297 -43.04 16.74 -9.93
CA TRP A 297 -43.78 17.26 -8.76
C TRP A 297 -44.11 16.16 -7.76
N ASN A 298 -44.03 16.52 -6.49
CA ASN A 298 -44.61 15.70 -5.41
C ASN A 298 -46.08 15.98 -5.31
N TYR A 299 -46.91 14.97 -5.11
CA TYR A 299 -48.36 15.08 -5.01
C TYR A 299 -48.86 14.69 -3.63
N ASN A 300 -49.93 15.35 -3.16
CA ASN A 300 -50.68 14.93 -1.97
C ASN A 300 -51.65 13.78 -2.31
N ALA A 301 -52.33 13.27 -1.28
CA ALA A 301 -53.32 12.20 -1.44
C ALA A 301 -54.52 12.53 -2.34
N ASP A 302 -54.78 13.85 -2.54
CA ASP A 302 -55.84 14.34 -3.39
C ASP A 302 -55.38 14.61 -4.84
N GLY A 303 -54.11 14.25 -5.17
CA GLY A 303 -53.54 14.43 -6.50
C GLY A 303 -53.16 15.88 -6.84
N GLN A 304 -53.02 16.76 -5.85
CA GLN A 304 -52.57 18.13 -6.07
C GLN A 304 -51.05 18.23 -5.89
N PRO A 305 -50.34 18.96 -6.76
CA PRO A 305 -48.91 19.19 -6.61
C PRO A 305 -48.60 19.99 -5.35
N THR A 306 -47.60 19.54 -4.59
CA THR A 306 -47.22 20.17 -3.31
C THR A 306 -45.86 20.86 -3.38
N SER A 307 -44.88 20.25 -3.99
CA SER A 307 -43.55 20.80 -4.18
C SER A 307 -42.87 20.16 -5.42
N VAL A 308 -41.93 20.88 -5.99
CA VAL A 308 -41.05 20.31 -7.02
C VAL A 308 -40.13 19.28 -6.37
N ILE A 309 -39.78 18.22 -7.09
CA ILE A 309 -38.73 17.30 -6.69
C ILE A 309 -37.39 18.04 -6.72
N ASP A 310 -36.63 17.93 -5.67
CA ASP A 310 -35.33 18.61 -5.53
C ASP A 310 -34.32 17.59 -4.92
N THR A 311 -33.68 16.85 -5.79
CA THR A 311 -32.73 15.78 -5.40
C THR A 311 -31.32 16.31 -5.47
N ASP A 312 -30.64 16.42 -4.32
CA ASP A 312 -29.20 16.54 -4.27
C ASP A 312 -28.55 15.15 -4.51
N TRP A 313 -28.11 14.92 -5.73
CA TRP A 313 -27.50 13.65 -6.14
C TRP A 313 -26.14 13.44 -5.48
N ILE A 314 -25.37 14.50 -5.25
CA ILE A 314 -24.07 14.41 -4.57
C ILE A 314 -24.29 13.96 -3.13
N ASP A 315 -25.21 14.60 -2.42
CA ASP A 315 -25.52 14.24 -1.03
C ASP A 315 -26.13 12.84 -0.91
N THR A 316 -26.98 12.47 -1.87
CA THR A 316 -27.57 11.12 -1.95
C THR A 316 -26.53 10.02 -2.10
N MET A 317 -25.44 10.24 -2.86
CA MET A 317 -24.41 9.23 -3.10
C MET A 317 -23.34 9.19 -2.02
N PHE A 318 -23.09 10.31 -1.33
CA PHE A 318 -22.12 10.39 -0.26
C PHE A 318 -22.74 9.98 1.08
N LYS A 319 -21.99 9.20 1.84
CA LYS A 319 -22.32 8.86 3.21
C LYS A 319 -21.47 9.68 4.17
N ASP A 320 -22.10 10.40 5.05
CA ASP A 320 -21.44 11.01 6.18
C ASP A 320 -21.18 9.97 7.29
N ASN A 321 -20.10 10.16 8.04
CA ASN A 321 -19.71 9.29 9.15
C ASN A 321 -19.44 7.83 8.75
N ALA A 322 -18.82 7.58 7.60
CA ALA A 322 -18.32 6.26 7.22
C ALA A 322 -17.27 5.77 8.24
N ILE A 323 -17.42 4.54 8.73
CA ILE A 323 -16.62 4.03 9.84
C ILE A 323 -15.27 3.51 9.35
N THR A 324 -14.20 3.89 10.07
CA THR A 324 -12.86 3.31 9.93
C THR A 324 -12.38 2.82 11.26
N GLN A 325 -11.90 1.58 11.31
CA GLN A 325 -11.37 0.98 12.54
C GLN A 325 -10.13 0.14 12.25
N SER A 326 -9.18 0.19 13.15
CA SER A 326 -7.94 -0.58 13.09
C SER A 326 -7.54 -1.03 14.49
N TYR A 327 -7.22 -2.30 14.64
CA TYR A 327 -6.77 -2.89 15.90
C TYR A 327 -5.53 -3.74 15.63
N ASN A 328 -4.51 -3.56 16.44
CA ASN A 328 -3.27 -4.34 16.36
C ASN A 328 -2.84 -4.80 17.75
N LEU A 329 -2.62 -6.09 17.91
CA LEU A 329 -2.09 -6.71 19.11
C LEU A 329 -0.71 -7.28 18.81
N GLY A 330 0.31 -6.77 19.49
CA GLY A 330 1.69 -7.22 19.37
C GLY A 330 2.22 -7.88 20.62
N VAL A 331 3.04 -8.90 20.47
CA VAL A 331 3.80 -9.53 21.56
C VAL A 331 5.23 -9.70 21.09
N SER A 332 6.18 -9.15 21.81
CA SER A 332 7.61 -9.29 21.50
C SER A 332 8.44 -9.50 22.75
N GLY A 333 9.54 -10.21 22.62
CA GLY A 333 10.44 -10.49 23.72
C GLY A 333 11.55 -11.44 23.34
N GLY A 334 12.30 -11.94 24.31
CA GLY A 334 13.33 -12.94 24.05
C GLY A 334 14.39 -13.05 25.13
N SER A 335 15.27 -14.00 24.92
CA SER A 335 16.49 -14.22 25.68
C SER A 335 17.70 -13.82 24.84
N ALA A 336 18.91 -13.97 25.40
CA ALA A 336 20.17 -13.78 24.66
C ALA A 336 20.31 -14.73 23.45
N THR A 337 19.63 -15.87 23.47
CA THR A 337 19.71 -16.90 22.42
C THR A 337 18.51 -16.94 21.49
N SER A 338 17.34 -16.43 21.91
CA SER A 338 16.13 -16.51 21.10
C SER A 338 15.27 -15.28 21.28
N THR A 339 14.92 -14.63 20.19
CA THR A 339 14.03 -13.47 20.19
C THR A 339 12.83 -13.74 19.28
N TYR A 340 11.68 -13.14 19.60
CA TYR A 340 10.45 -13.31 18.84
C TYR A 340 9.60 -12.05 18.84
N ALA A 341 8.84 -11.87 17.76
CA ALA A 341 7.79 -10.88 17.65
C ALA A 341 6.60 -11.48 16.90
N LEU A 342 5.41 -11.32 17.48
CA LEU A 342 4.15 -11.74 16.88
C LEU A 342 3.21 -10.55 16.82
N SER A 343 2.38 -10.46 15.78
CA SER A 343 1.29 -9.49 15.71
C SER A 343 0.03 -10.07 15.08
N LEU A 344 -1.11 -9.54 15.53
CA LEU A 344 -2.45 -9.79 14.99
C LEU A 344 -3.08 -8.44 14.69
N GLY A 345 -3.45 -8.21 13.43
CA GLY A 345 -4.05 -6.97 12.99
C GLY A 345 -5.41 -7.16 12.34
N TYR A 346 -6.30 -6.21 12.54
CA TYR A 346 -7.57 -6.07 11.85
C TYR A 346 -7.79 -4.63 11.44
N ILE A 347 -8.18 -4.44 10.18
CA ILE A 347 -8.55 -3.13 9.62
C ILE A 347 -9.88 -3.29 8.89
N ASP A 348 -10.81 -2.35 9.09
CA ASP A 348 -12.05 -2.23 8.34
C ASP A 348 -12.30 -0.76 8.03
N GLN A 349 -12.49 -0.45 6.75
CA GLN A 349 -12.73 0.91 6.26
C GLN A 349 -13.93 0.91 5.35
N GLU A 350 -14.95 1.64 5.74
CA GLU A 350 -16.13 1.90 4.95
C GLU A 350 -15.89 3.07 3.99
N GLY A 351 -16.41 2.97 2.76
CA GLY A 351 -16.33 4.05 1.78
C GLY A 351 -17.33 5.17 2.09
N ILE A 352 -16.88 6.40 1.84
CA ILE A 352 -17.73 7.60 1.93
C ILE A 352 -18.73 7.73 0.76
N VAL A 353 -18.64 6.85 -0.25
CA VAL A 353 -19.59 6.80 -1.36
C VAL A 353 -20.31 5.46 -1.31
N GLY A 354 -21.63 5.45 -1.24
CA GLY A 354 -22.48 4.27 -1.21
C GLY A 354 -22.44 3.46 0.09
N GLY A 355 -21.48 3.70 0.98
CA GLY A 355 -21.36 3.04 2.26
C GLY A 355 -20.88 1.57 2.18
N LYS A 356 -21.01 0.84 3.29
CA LYS A 356 -20.37 -0.46 3.54
C LYS A 356 -20.71 -1.57 2.53
N ASP A 357 -21.91 -1.58 1.99
CA ASP A 357 -22.37 -2.65 1.10
C ASP A 357 -21.82 -2.50 -0.33
N VAL A 358 -21.49 -1.28 -0.74
CA VAL A 358 -21.02 -0.92 -2.08
C VAL A 358 -19.55 -0.53 -2.13
N SER A 359 -19.01 -0.03 -1.01
CA SER A 359 -17.60 0.36 -0.92
C SER A 359 -17.07 0.03 0.47
N ASN A 360 -16.27 -1.01 0.59
CA ASN A 360 -15.67 -1.43 1.86
C ASN A 360 -14.38 -2.22 1.64
N TYR A 361 -13.46 -2.05 2.57
CA TYR A 361 -12.21 -2.79 2.64
C TYR A 361 -11.99 -3.33 4.03
N SER A 362 -11.76 -4.63 4.16
CA SER A 362 -11.36 -5.24 5.43
C SER A 362 -10.14 -6.14 5.24
N ARG A 363 -9.22 -6.10 6.21
CA ARG A 363 -7.98 -6.87 6.19
C ARG A 363 -7.69 -7.47 7.57
N TYR A 364 -7.35 -8.74 7.56
CA TYR A 364 -6.83 -9.47 8.71
C TYR A 364 -5.35 -9.75 8.47
N ASN A 365 -4.50 -9.47 9.45
CA ASN A 365 -3.07 -9.72 9.37
C ASN A 365 -2.62 -10.62 10.52
N PHE A 366 -1.70 -11.50 10.22
CA PHE A 366 -0.90 -12.24 11.20
C PHE A 366 0.56 -12.15 10.80
N ARG A 367 1.45 -11.93 11.75
CA ARG A 367 2.89 -11.92 11.52
C ARG A 367 3.64 -12.57 12.66
N ILE A 368 4.71 -13.27 12.32
CA ILE A 368 5.68 -13.84 13.24
C ILE A 368 7.08 -13.63 12.70
N ASN A 369 7.98 -13.20 13.56
CA ASN A 369 9.42 -13.14 13.33
C ASN A 369 10.12 -13.80 14.51
N SER A 370 11.10 -14.65 14.25
CA SER A 370 11.99 -15.13 15.32
C SER A 370 13.42 -15.33 14.84
N ASP A 371 14.35 -15.19 15.77
CA ASP A 371 15.78 -15.42 15.58
C ASP A 371 16.32 -16.30 16.70
N HIS A 372 17.11 -17.31 16.34
CA HIS A 372 17.69 -18.27 17.27
C HIS A 372 19.20 -18.39 17.04
N LYS A 373 19.97 -18.08 18.08
CA LYS A 373 21.43 -18.23 18.10
C LYS A 373 21.80 -19.58 18.70
N LEU A 374 22.53 -20.37 17.94
CA LEU A 374 23.00 -21.70 18.29
C LEU A 374 24.52 -21.70 18.37
N PHE A 375 25.09 -22.61 19.19
CA PHE A 375 26.55 -22.81 19.34
C PHE A 375 27.25 -21.46 19.67
N ASP A 376 26.83 -20.82 20.74
CA ASP A 376 27.36 -19.54 21.22
C ASP A 376 27.31 -18.42 20.16
N GLY A 377 26.32 -18.49 19.24
CA GLY A 377 26.10 -17.48 18.20
C GLY A 377 26.84 -17.72 16.90
N ILE A 378 27.60 -18.83 16.75
CA ILE A 378 28.26 -19.23 15.51
C ILE A 378 27.21 -19.45 14.41
N ILE A 379 26.06 -20.04 14.74
CA ILE A 379 24.96 -20.28 13.83
C ILE A 379 23.76 -19.45 14.30
N THR A 380 23.17 -18.68 13.40
CA THR A 380 21.87 -18.03 13.61
C THR A 380 20.89 -18.57 12.61
N VAL A 381 19.74 -19.04 13.07
CA VAL A 381 18.60 -19.40 12.21
C VAL A 381 17.41 -18.52 12.58
N GLY A 382 16.62 -18.18 11.60
CA GLY A 382 15.44 -17.37 11.85
C GLY A 382 14.39 -17.54 10.77
N GLU A 383 13.17 -17.16 11.11
CA GLU A 383 12.06 -17.11 10.18
C GLU A 383 11.31 -15.79 10.33
N GLN A 384 10.74 -15.38 9.22
CA GLN A 384 9.82 -14.25 9.13
C GLN A 384 8.64 -14.69 8.28
N ALA A 385 7.45 -14.68 8.84
CA ALA A 385 6.25 -15.07 8.11
C ALA A 385 5.11 -14.08 8.36
N SER A 386 4.36 -13.81 7.31
CA SER A 386 3.17 -12.98 7.37
C SER A 386 2.05 -13.60 6.56
N PHE A 387 0.85 -13.45 7.06
CA PHE A 387 -0.37 -13.81 6.36
C PHE A 387 -1.31 -12.61 6.36
N SER A 388 -1.91 -12.31 5.21
CA SER A 388 -2.98 -11.33 5.11
C SER A 388 -4.17 -11.89 4.36
N TYR A 389 -5.37 -11.58 4.87
CA TYR A 389 -6.62 -11.90 4.21
C TYR A 389 -7.44 -10.63 4.02
N VAL A 390 -7.64 -10.26 2.76
CA VAL A 390 -8.35 -9.05 2.34
C VAL A 390 -9.72 -9.44 1.80
N LYS A 391 -10.74 -8.67 2.17
CA LYS A 391 -12.05 -8.64 1.52
C LYS A 391 -12.34 -7.22 1.10
N SER A 392 -12.76 -7.03 -0.15
CA SER A 392 -13.16 -5.71 -0.62
C SER A 392 -14.35 -5.78 -1.56
N VAL A 393 -15.11 -4.71 -1.56
CA VAL A 393 -16.12 -4.35 -2.55
C VAL A 393 -15.85 -2.90 -2.93
N GLY A 394 -16.04 -2.55 -4.18
CA GLY A 394 -15.80 -1.19 -4.64
C GLY A 394 -16.73 -0.79 -5.78
N ILE A 395 -16.94 0.51 -5.89
CA ILE A 395 -17.64 1.16 -6.99
C ILE A 395 -16.70 1.35 -8.19
N GLY A 396 -17.23 1.75 -9.34
CA GLY A 396 -16.42 2.15 -10.48
C GLY A 396 -15.68 3.44 -10.20
N VAL A 397 -14.34 3.42 -10.27
CA VAL A 397 -13.43 4.57 -10.03
C VAL A 397 -12.51 4.84 -11.22
N GLY A 398 -12.89 4.40 -12.40
CA GLY A 398 -12.10 4.54 -13.61
C GLY A 398 -12.07 5.96 -14.19
N ASN A 399 -12.01 6.03 -15.50
CA ASN A 399 -12.11 7.30 -16.24
C ASN A 399 -13.55 7.84 -16.20
N GLN A 400 -13.79 8.99 -16.87
CA GLN A 400 -15.11 9.61 -16.94
C GLN A 400 -16.26 8.69 -17.41
N TYR A 401 -15.98 7.60 -18.14
CA TYR A 401 -16.98 6.68 -18.63
C TYR A 401 -17.31 5.55 -17.67
N ASN A 402 -16.36 5.22 -16.75
CA ASN A 402 -16.48 4.10 -15.81
C ASN A 402 -16.47 4.57 -14.35
N ASN A 403 -16.94 5.78 -14.09
CA ASN A 403 -16.96 6.37 -12.74
C ASN A 403 -18.38 6.46 -12.23
N SER A 404 -18.67 5.82 -11.09
CA SER A 404 -19.99 5.79 -10.49
C SER A 404 -20.49 7.17 -10.04
N LEU A 405 -19.58 8.12 -9.74
CA LEU A 405 -19.95 9.47 -9.33
C LEU A 405 -20.31 10.39 -10.50
N ARG A 406 -19.91 10.08 -11.73
CA ARG A 406 -20.17 10.92 -12.89
C ARG A 406 -21.65 11.27 -13.02
N GLY A 407 -22.52 10.27 -12.93
CA GLY A 407 -23.95 10.46 -13.08
C GLY A 407 -24.55 11.43 -12.05
N ALA A 408 -23.92 11.60 -10.89
CA ALA A 408 -24.38 12.55 -9.88
C ALA A 408 -24.16 14.02 -10.29
N PHE A 409 -23.17 14.28 -11.17
CA PHE A 409 -22.92 15.61 -11.72
C PHE A 409 -23.76 15.91 -12.97
N ASP A 410 -24.17 14.88 -13.70
CA ASP A 410 -24.89 15.00 -14.95
C ASP A 410 -26.42 14.93 -14.75
N MET A 411 -26.89 14.36 -13.63
CA MET A 411 -28.31 14.13 -13.39
C MET A 411 -29.04 15.39 -12.95
N THR A 412 -30.25 15.58 -13.50
CA THR A 412 -31.13 16.69 -13.11
C THR A 412 -31.63 16.55 -11.66
N PRO A 413 -31.72 17.65 -10.89
CA PRO A 413 -32.33 17.63 -9.56
C PRO A 413 -33.84 17.32 -9.57
N LEU A 414 -34.48 17.43 -10.73
CA LEU A 414 -35.94 17.22 -10.90
C LEU A 414 -36.33 15.73 -10.93
N ALA A 415 -35.37 14.82 -10.85
CA ALA A 415 -35.64 13.38 -10.87
C ALA A 415 -35.61 12.79 -9.44
N PRO A 416 -36.56 11.92 -9.09
CA PRO A 416 -36.61 11.31 -7.76
C PRO A 416 -35.58 10.16 -7.63
N VAL A 417 -35.07 9.96 -6.42
CA VAL A 417 -34.22 8.78 -6.10
C VAL A 417 -35.05 7.48 -6.20
N TYR A 418 -36.25 7.51 -5.68
CA TYR A 418 -37.22 6.41 -5.71
C TYR A 418 -38.55 6.88 -6.27
N SER A 419 -39.14 6.06 -7.12
CA SER A 419 -40.51 6.26 -7.60
C SER A 419 -41.52 5.85 -6.53
N ASP A 420 -42.79 6.23 -6.70
CA ASP A 420 -43.92 5.91 -5.79
C ASP A 420 -44.12 4.40 -5.59
N ASN A 421 -43.69 3.58 -6.54
CA ASN A 421 -43.74 2.11 -6.45
C ASN A 421 -42.60 1.49 -5.64
N GLY A 422 -41.72 2.33 -5.03
CA GLY A 422 -40.57 1.92 -4.23
C GLY A 422 -39.35 1.42 -5.01
N LYS A 423 -39.39 1.44 -6.35
CA LYS A 423 -38.24 1.18 -7.20
C LYS A 423 -37.38 2.44 -7.36
N PHE A 424 -36.16 2.29 -7.83
CA PHE A 424 -35.34 3.45 -8.20
C PHE A 424 -36.02 4.28 -9.28
N GLY A 425 -36.02 5.59 -9.13
CA GLY A 425 -36.61 6.51 -10.10
C GLY A 425 -36.02 6.31 -11.49
N SER A 426 -36.88 6.21 -12.48
CA SER A 426 -36.51 5.93 -13.87
C SER A 426 -37.65 6.31 -14.79
N PRO A 427 -37.39 6.88 -15.96
CA PRO A 427 -38.44 7.16 -16.94
C PRO A 427 -39.22 5.92 -17.39
N PHE A 428 -38.71 4.72 -17.12
CA PHE A 428 -39.38 3.45 -17.45
C PHE A 428 -40.16 2.85 -16.28
N ASN A 429 -39.95 3.35 -15.06
CA ASN A 429 -40.65 2.89 -13.87
C ASN A 429 -41.79 3.82 -13.47
N ASP A 430 -41.69 5.10 -13.86
CA ASP A 430 -42.66 6.14 -13.55
C ASP A 430 -43.68 6.26 -14.67
N THR A 431 -44.92 6.36 -14.33
CA THR A 431 -46.01 6.46 -15.30
C THR A 431 -46.03 7.85 -15.92
N SER A 432 -45.96 7.93 -17.24
CA SER A 432 -46.21 9.12 -18.08
C SER A 432 -45.43 10.41 -17.70
N ASP A 433 -45.01 11.17 -18.65
CA ASP A 433 -44.32 12.47 -18.54
C ASP A 433 -42.87 12.42 -18.00
N SER A 434 -42.22 11.28 -18.05
CA SER A 434 -40.79 11.12 -17.70
C SER A 434 -39.84 11.64 -18.80
N ASP A 435 -40.33 12.36 -19.78
CA ASP A 435 -39.56 12.84 -20.92
C ASP A 435 -38.45 13.82 -20.49
N TRP A 436 -38.59 14.47 -19.34
CA TRP A 436 -37.64 15.43 -18.84
C TRP A 436 -36.26 14.82 -18.53
N TYR A 437 -36.21 13.59 -18.02
CA TYR A 437 -34.98 12.88 -17.70
C TYR A 437 -34.83 11.55 -18.45
N ALA A 438 -35.48 11.40 -19.58
CA ALA A 438 -35.54 10.14 -20.34
C ALA A 438 -34.18 9.62 -20.80
N ASN A 439 -33.23 10.50 -21.06
CA ASN A 439 -31.88 10.15 -21.52
C ASN A 439 -30.87 9.97 -20.38
N GLU A 440 -31.21 10.36 -19.17
CA GLU A 440 -30.35 10.30 -18.00
C GLU A 440 -30.74 9.11 -17.11
N GLY A 441 -29.77 8.51 -16.47
CA GLY A 441 -30.00 7.37 -15.58
C GLY A 441 -29.85 7.76 -14.12
N ASN A 442 -30.65 7.19 -13.24
CA ASN A 442 -30.53 7.35 -11.80
C ASN A 442 -29.14 6.86 -11.33
N PRO A 443 -28.22 7.77 -10.92
CA PRO A 443 -26.84 7.39 -10.58
C PRO A 443 -26.76 6.57 -9.30
N TYR A 444 -27.63 6.84 -8.32
CA TYR A 444 -27.70 6.07 -7.09
C TYR A 444 -28.23 4.65 -7.36
N GLY A 445 -29.30 4.53 -8.14
CA GLY A 445 -29.84 3.24 -8.56
C GLY A 445 -28.81 2.42 -9.36
N ALA A 446 -28.10 3.07 -10.28
CA ALA A 446 -27.04 2.44 -11.06
C ALA A 446 -25.88 1.96 -10.18
N MET A 447 -25.44 2.77 -9.21
CA MET A 447 -24.40 2.40 -8.24
C MET A 447 -24.84 1.19 -7.40
N MET A 448 -26.01 1.24 -6.80
CA MET A 448 -26.53 0.16 -5.95
C MET A 448 -26.76 -1.15 -6.71
N THR A 449 -27.13 -1.05 -7.99
CA THR A 449 -27.42 -2.20 -8.85
C THR A 449 -26.15 -2.82 -9.43
N ASN A 450 -25.18 -1.99 -9.85
CA ASN A 450 -24.00 -2.46 -10.58
C ASN A 450 -22.81 -2.82 -9.68
N THR A 451 -22.87 -2.50 -8.38
CA THR A 451 -21.77 -2.78 -7.45
C THR A 451 -21.88 -4.17 -6.80
N ASN A 452 -22.44 -5.14 -7.50
CA ASN A 452 -22.48 -6.54 -7.04
C ASN A 452 -21.15 -7.23 -7.33
N ASN A 453 -20.13 -6.93 -6.55
CA ASN A 453 -18.81 -7.55 -6.67
C ASN A 453 -18.22 -7.86 -5.29
N ARG A 454 -17.32 -8.82 -5.24
CA ARG A 454 -16.51 -9.15 -4.06
C ARG A 454 -15.16 -9.65 -4.52
N ASN A 455 -14.14 -9.06 -3.96
CA ASN A 455 -12.77 -9.49 -4.12
C ASN A 455 -12.25 -10.03 -2.79
N LYS A 456 -11.62 -11.21 -2.82
CA LYS A 456 -10.95 -11.82 -1.67
C LYS A 456 -9.54 -12.16 -2.08
N VAL A 457 -8.57 -11.77 -1.27
CA VAL A 457 -7.16 -12.07 -1.53
C VAL A 457 -6.53 -12.60 -0.26
N ALA A 458 -6.02 -13.82 -0.32
CA ALA A 458 -5.17 -14.41 0.70
C ALA A 458 -3.72 -14.35 0.24
N ARG A 459 -2.83 -13.78 1.06
CA ARG A 459 -1.39 -13.73 0.78
C ARG A 459 -0.63 -14.33 1.95
N PHE A 460 0.32 -15.16 1.62
CA PHE A 460 1.28 -15.74 2.56
C PHE A 460 2.68 -15.42 2.06
N SER A 461 3.45 -14.72 2.89
CA SER A 461 4.86 -14.42 2.63
C SER A 461 5.69 -14.99 3.78
N ALA A 462 6.69 -15.77 3.46
CA ALA A 462 7.59 -16.31 4.47
C ALA A 462 9.01 -16.36 3.93
N ASN A 463 9.97 -16.13 4.81
CA ASN A 463 11.35 -16.47 4.58
C ASN A 463 11.93 -17.20 5.78
N VAL A 464 12.84 -18.11 5.49
CA VAL A 464 13.67 -18.79 6.48
C VAL A 464 15.12 -18.55 6.12
N TYR A 465 15.94 -18.34 7.11
CA TYR A 465 17.36 -18.14 6.87
C TYR A 465 18.24 -18.91 7.85
N ALA A 466 19.42 -19.22 7.38
CA ALA A 466 20.52 -19.69 8.21
C ALA A 466 21.75 -18.84 7.92
N GLN A 467 22.43 -18.41 8.98
CA GLN A 467 23.67 -17.65 8.93
C GLN A 467 24.71 -18.36 9.76
N VAL A 468 25.91 -18.51 9.22
CA VAL A 468 27.07 -19.06 9.94
C VAL A 468 28.17 -18.01 10.00
N GLU A 469 28.73 -17.78 11.17
CA GLU A 469 29.89 -16.92 11.40
C GLU A 469 31.08 -17.77 11.85
N PRO A 470 31.77 -18.44 10.89
CA PRO A 470 32.84 -19.41 11.20
C PRO A 470 34.08 -18.74 11.81
N ILE A 471 34.33 -17.51 11.47
CA ILE A 471 35.32 -16.63 12.07
C ILE A 471 34.67 -15.24 12.28
N LYS A 472 35.13 -14.51 13.25
CA LYS A 472 34.59 -13.18 13.60
C LYS A 472 34.45 -12.29 12.36
N ASN A 473 33.28 -11.70 12.16
CA ASN A 473 32.91 -10.81 11.07
C ASN A 473 32.81 -11.46 9.65
N LEU A 474 33.06 -12.77 9.49
CA LEU A 474 32.75 -13.48 8.25
C LEU A 474 31.37 -14.13 8.38
N ARG A 475 30.38 -13.59 7.72
CA ARG A 475 28.99 -14.07 7.74
C ARG A 475 28.63 -14.69 6.41
N ILE A 476 28.25 -15.96 6.45
CA ILE A 476 27.72 -16.71 5.29
C ILE A 476 26.25 -16.95 5.58
N ARG A 477 25.36 -16.40 4.76
CA ARG A 477 23.91 -16.45 4.96
C ARG A 477 23.20 -17.00 3.74
N THR A 478 22.30 -17.93 3.96
CA THR A 478 21.34 -18.41 2.97
C THR A 478 19.93 -18.02 3.41
N VAL A 479 19.11 -17.53 2.48
CA VAL A 479 17.71 -17.14 2.71
C VAL A 479 16.86 -17.78 1.64
N TYR A 480 15.82 -18.50 2.03
CA TYR A 480 14.80 -19.01 1.12
C TYR A 480 13.47 -18.36 1.43
N GLY A 481 12.92 -17.64 0.46
CA GLY A 481 11.68 -16.91 0.56
C GLY A 481 10.60 -17.43 -0.38
N VAL A 482 9.37 -17.38 0.09
CA VAL A 482 8.16 -17.77 -0.66
C VAL A 482 7.11 -16.71 -0.48
N ASN A 483 6.54 -16.24 -1.60
CA ASN A 483 5.33 -15.42 -1.63
C ASN A 483 4.25 -16.19 -2.39
N TYR A 484 3.17 -16.50 -1.72
CA TYR A 484 1.99 -17.13 -2.30
C TYR A 484 0.80 -16.18 -2.23
N SER A 485 0.09 -15.99 -3.34
CA SER A 485 -1.13 -15.21 -3.41
C SER A 485 -2.23 -16.03 -4.03
N SER A 486 -3.40 -16.02 -3.40
CA SER A 486 -4.64 -16.60 -3.92
C SER A 486 -5.71 -15.51 -3.93
N SER A 487 -6.25 -15.20 -5.10
CA SER A 487 -7.33 -14.25 -5.25
C SER A 487 -8.58 -14.87 -5.84
N GLU A 488 -9.73 -14.48 -5.34
CA GLU A 488 -11.06 -14.82 -5.84
C GLU A 488 -11.83 -13.53 -6.08
N TYR A 489 -12.30 -13.34 -7.29
CA TYR A 489 -13.20 -12.25 -7.66
C TYR A 489 -14.51 -12.81 -8.18
N ARG A 490 -15.64 -12.32 -7.66
CA ARG A 490 -16.98 -12.62 -8.15
C ARG A 490 -17.71 -11.31 -8.45
N SER A 491 -18.38 -11.24 -9.61
CA SER A 491 -19.26 -10.12 -9.96
C SER A 491 -20.56 -10.64 -10.53
N PHE A 492 -21.61 -9.85 -10.38
CA PHE A 492 -22.94 -10.11 -10.89
C PHE A 492 -23.53 -8.87 -11.54
N THR A 493 -24.04 -9.00 -12.73
CA THR A 493 -24.77 -7.96 -13.46
C THR A 493 -26.23 -8.38 -13.56
N PRO A 494 -27.16 -7.71 -12.87
CA PRO A 494 -28.60 -7.97 -12.95
C PRO A 494 -29.20 -7.37 -14.24
N LEU A 495 -30.49 -7.65 -14.47
CA LEU A 495 -31.29 -6.85 -15.40
C LEU A 495 -31.69 -5.54 -14.73
N TYR A 496 -31.57 -4.44 -15.44
CA TYR A 496 -31.98 -3.11 -14.97
C TYR A 496 -32.22 -2.17 -16.15
N GLN A 497 -33.02 -1.11 -15.90
CA GLN A 497 -33.25 -0.08 -16.87
C GLN A 497 -33.48 1.26 -16.14
N PHE A 498 -32.51 2.15 -16.22
CA PHE A 498 -32.57 3.49 -15.65
C PHE A 498 -32.70 4.57 -16.74
N SER A 499 -32.12 4.29 -17.93
CA SER A 499 -32.25 5.13 -19.10
C SER A 499 -31.94 4.32 -20.36
N PRO A 500 -32.14 4.86 -21.58
CA PRO A 500 -31.71 4.20 -22.83
C PRO A 500 -30.21 3.88 -22.84
N TYR A 501 -29.40 4.63 -22.12
CA TYR A 501 -27.94 4.46 -22.07
C TYR A 501 -27.46 3.69 -20.81
N SER A 502 -28.25 3.70 -19.73
CA SER A 502 -27.98 2.98 -18.49
C SER A 502 -28.95 1.84 -18.29
N GLN A 503 -28.71 0.73 -19.02
CA GLN A 503 -29.61 -0.43 -19.02
C GLN A 503 -28.87 -1.73 -19.32
N ASN A 504 -29.39 -2.81 -18.79
CA ASN A 504 -29.10 -4.19 -19.18
C ASN A 504 -30.41 -4.97 -19.27
N LEU A 505 -30.94 -5.08 -20.48
CA LEU A 505 -32.24 -5.76 -20.75
C LEU A 505 -32.06 -7.16 -21.31
N SER A 506 -30.81 -7.53 -21.67
CA SER A 506 -30.58 -8.75 -22.44
C SER A 506 -30.43 -9.98 -21.57
N GLN A 507 -29.60 -9.92 -20.54
CA GLN A 507 -29.28 -11.10 -19.73
C GLN A 507 -28.63 -10.75 -18.40
N THR A 508 -28.96 -11.47 -17.35
CA THR A 508 -28.14 -11.49 -16.14
C THR A 508 -26.82 -12.16 -16.44
N ARG A 509 -25.74 -11.74 -15.78
CA ARG A 509 -24.42 -12.35 -15.94
C ARG A 509 -23.69 -12.46 -14.59
N VAL A 510 -23.11 -13.61 -14.34
CA VAL A 510 -22.17 -13.82 -13.23
C VAL A 510 -20.79 -14.17 -13.79
N SER A 511 -19.75 -13.59 -13.19
CA SER A 511 -18.36 -13.93 -13.49
C SER A 511 -17.62 -14.29 -12.21
N GLN A 512 -16.79 -15.33 -12.28
CA GLN A 512 -15.90 -15.73 -11.18
C GLN A 512 -14.50 -15.97 -11.73
N ASN A 513 -13.52 -15.33 -11.10
CA ASN A 513 -12.12 -15.46 -11.48
C ASN A 513 -11.30 -15.87 -10.26
N MET A 514 -10.36 -16.78 -10.45
CA MET A 514 -9.41 -17.24 -9.43
C MET A 514 -7.99 -17.15 -9.98
N ASN A 515 -7.09 -16.60 -9.18
CA ASN A 515 -5.66 -16.59 -9.49
C ASN A 515 -4.89 -17.21 -8.34
N HIS A 516 -3.87 -17.97 -8.69
CA HIS A 516 -2.86 -18.44 -7.76
C HIS A 516 -1.50 -18.03 -8.30
N ASP A 517 -0.71 -17.35 -7.48
CA ASP A 517 0.62 -16.88 -7.83
C ASP A 517 1.61 -17.38 -6.80
N LEU A 518 2.75 -17.87 -7.23
CA LEU A 518 3.83 -18.36 -6.41
C LEU A 518 5.15 -17.75 -6.89
N ASP A 519 5.79 -16.98 -6.01
CA ASP A 519 7.11 -16.41 -6.20
C ASP A 519 8.07 -17.01 -5.17
N MET A 520 9.18 -17.57 -5.62
CA MET A 520 10.19 -18.19 -4.78
C MET A 520 11.52 -17.52 -5.05
N THR A 521 12.21 -17.12 -3.97
CA THR A 521 13.53 -16.49 -4.06
C THR A 521 14.51 -17.22 -3.14
N TRP A 522 15.67 -17.53 -3.67
CA TRP A 522 16.77 -18.12 -2.92
C TRP A 522 17.99 -17.22 -3.04
N THR A 523 18.44 -16.69 -1.92
CA THR A 523 19.57 -15.75 -1.86
C THR A 523 20.67 -16.33 -0.98
N ASN A 524 21.90 -16.30 -1.48
CA ASN A 524 23.10 -16.71 -0.75
C ASN A 524 24.08 -15.54 -0.75
N THR A 525 24.61 -15.19 0.42
CA THR A 525 25.57 -14.10 0.57
C THR A 525 26.73 -14.53 1.46
N ALA A 526 27.91 -14.01 1.17
CA ALA A 526 29.04 -14.03 2.07
C ALA A 526 29.57 -12.60 2.25
N SER A 527 29.68 -12.16 3.49
CA SER A 527 30.19 -10.83 3.83
C SER A 527 31.31 -10.92 4.85
N TYR A 528 32.31 -10.07 4.67
CA TYR A 528 33.45 -9.98 5.57
C TYR A 528 33.78 -8.52 5.87
N ASP A 529 33.81 -8.19 7.17
CA ASP A 529 34.19 -6.88 7.68
C ASP A 529 35.54 -6.96 8.38
N TRP A 530 36.51 -6.12 7.96
CA TRP A 530 37.83 -6.07 8.60
C TRP A 530 38.36 -4.66 8.70
N THR A 531 39.23 -4.41 9.66
CA THR A 531 39.85 -3.12 9.89
C THR A 531 41.36 -3.26 9.98
N ILE A 532 42.08 -2.37 9.29
CA ILE A 532 43.53 -2.27 9.33
C ILE A 532 43.87 -0.84 9.73
N LYS A 533 44.28 -0.60 10.97
CA LYS A 533 44.45 0.75 11.57
C LYS A 533 43.14 1.52 11.43
N ASP A 534 43.19 2.67 10.76
CA ASP A 534 42.05 3.58 10.54
C ASP A 534 41.26 3.23 9.26
N HIS A 535 41.65 2.19 8.53
CA HIS A 535 40.96 1.75 7.32
C HIS A 535 39.97 0.62 7.65
N ALA A 536 38.70 0.84 7.46
CA ALA A 536 37.66 -0.18 7.57
C ALA A 536 37.21 -0.61 6.17
N PHE A 537 37.10 -1.89 5.96
CA PHE A 537 36.68 -2.54 4.72
C PHE A 537 35.47 -3.40 4.95
N ASN A 538 34.59 -3.44 3.98
CA ASN A 538 33.46 -4.34 3.90
C ASN A 538 33.42 -4.96 2.51
N ALA A 539 33.45 -6.27 2.43
CA ALA A 539 33.26 -7.02 1.19
C ALA A 539 32.02 -7.89 1.28
N LEU A 540 31.22 -7.92 0.22
CA LEU A 540 30.04 -8.76 0.06
C LEU A 540 30.08 -9.40 -1.33
N ILE A 541 29.82 -10.70 -1.39
CA ILE A 541 29.47 -11.40 -2.63
C ILE A 541 28.16 -12.13 -2.45
N GLY A 542 27.41 -12.28 -3.51
CA GLY A 542 26.12 -12.96 -3.42
C GLY A 542 25.60 -13.50 -4.74
N MET A 543 24.66 -14.41 -4.60
CA MET A 543 23.88 -15.00 -5.69
C MET A 543 22.42 -15.03 -5.28
N GLU A 544 21.53 -14.72 -6.22
CA GLU A 544 20.08 -14.79 -6.03
C GLU A 544 19.46 -15.54 -7.20
N ALA A 545 18.55 -16.45 -6.91
CA ALA A 545 17.71 -17.11 -7.90
C ALA A 545 16.24 -16.88 -7.55
N ASN A 546 15.46 -16.49 -8.55
CA ASN A 546 14.03 -16.24 -8.40
C ASN A 546 13.25 -17.01 -9.45
N ARG A 547 12.09 -17.53 -9.06
CA ARG A 547 11.12 -18.20 -9.94
C ARG A 547 9.72 -17.73 -9.60
N TYR A 548 9.02 -17.21 -10.61
CA TYR A 548 7.60 -16.94 -10.54
C TYR A 548 6.82 -17.93 -11.40
N SER A 549 5.70 -18.42 -10.87
CA SER A 549 4.72 -19.24 -11.58
C SER A 549 3.31 -18.94 -11.07
N GLY A 550 2.29 -19.24 -11.87
CA GLY A 550 0.92 -19.02 -11.44
C GLY A 550 -0.09 -19.75 -12.31
N THR A 551 -1.34 -19.71 -11.90
CA THR A 551 -2.48 -20.23 -12.65
C THR A 551 -3.63 -19.23 -12.62
N TYR A 552 -4.40 -19.22 -13.68
CA TYR A 552 -5.65 -18.48 -13.80
C TYR A 552 -6.78 -19.44 -14.13
N LEU A 553 -7.92 -19.26 -13.47
CA LEU A 553 -9.19 -19.89 -13.80
C LEU A 553 -10.27 -18.81 -13.80
N GLY A 554 -10.95 -18.63 -14.91
CA GLY A 554 -12.10 -17.73 -15.04
C GLY A 554 -13.28 -18.44 -15.65
N ALA A 555 -14.47 -18.10 -15.15
CA ALA A 555 -15.72 -18.56 -15.74
C ALA A 555 -16.76 -17.45 -15.70
N ASN A 556 -17.62 -17.42 -16.70
CA ASN A 556 -18.80 -16.56 -16.73
C ASN A 556 -20.00 -17.34 -17.22
N GLN A 557 -21.18 -16.99 -16.71
CA GLN A 557 -22.44 -17.62 -17.07
C GLN A 557 -23.50 -16.54 -17.16
N ALA A 558 -24.29 -16.59 -18.23
CA ALA A 558 -25.45 -15.73 -18.43
C ALA A 558 -26.75 -16.44 -18.03
N TYR A 559 -27.85 -15.69 -18.04
CA TYR A 559 -29.23 -16.17 -17.82
C TYR A 559 -29.39 -16.98 -16.53
N LEU A 560 -29.23 -16.31 -15.36
CA LEU A 560 -29.50 -16.95 -14.10
C LEU A 560 -30.99 -17.35 -14.03
N LYS A 561 -31.25 -18.49 -13.41
CA LYS A 561 -32.60 -18.99 -13.18
C LYS A 561 -33.39 -18.00 -12.35
N GLU A 562 -34.69 -17.86 -12.64
CA GLU A 562 -35.61 -17.07 -11.83
C GLU A 562 -35.53 -17.49 -10.34
N GLY A 563 -35.48 -16.51 -9.44
CA GLY A 563 -35.24 -16.73 -8.01
C GLY A 563 -33.77 -16.90 -7.62
N PHE A 564 -32.85 -17.03 -8.59
CA PHE A 564 -31.39 -17.06 -8.38
C PHE A 564 -30.69 -15.85 -9.00
N ASP A 565 -31.44 -14.87 -9.45
CA ASP A 565 -31.01 -13.65 -10.14
C ASP A 565 -30.73 -12.47 -9.19
N THR A 566 -30.38 -12.78 -7.94
CA THR A 566 -29.96 -11.82 -6.93
C THR A 566 -28.55 -12.13 -6.42
N TRP A 567 -27.85 -11.14 -5.91
CA TRP A 567 -26.45 -11.24 -5.50
C TRP A 567 -26.09 -12.45 -4.60
N PRO A 568 -26.88 -12.84 -3.56
CA PRO A 568 -26.54 -14.00 -2.73
C PRO A 568 -26.50 -15.31 -3.52
N TYR A 569 -27.35 -15.45 -4.52
CA TYR A 569 -27.55 -16.66 -5.33
C TYR A 569 -26.90 -16.61 -6.71
N ALA A 570 -26.24 -15.48 -7.06
CA ALA A 570 -25.55 -15.31 -8.34
C ALA A 570 -24.25 -16.12 -8.36
N TRP A 571 -24.35 -17.39 -8.76
CA TRP A 571 -23.25 -18.33 -8.90
C TRP A 571 -23.25 -18.95 -10.30
N ILE A 572 -22.09 -19.34 -10.81
CA ILE A 572 -21.92 -19.96 -12.14
C ILE A 572 -22.89 -21.12 -12.36
N SER A 573 -23.09 -21.97 -11.34
CA SER A 573 -23.97 -23.14 -11.41
C SER A 573 -25.47 -22.83 -11.53
N ASN A 574 -25.87 -21.59 -11.25
CA ASN A 574 -27.28 -21.16 -11.28
C ASN A 574 -27.68 -20.53 -12.62
N GLY A 575 -26.77 -20.44 -13.58
CA GLY A 575 -27.08 -19.99 -14.93
C GLY A 575 -27.71 -21.09 -15.78
N THR A 576 -28.45 -20.69 -16.82
CA THR A 576 -29.01 -21.57 -17.83
C THR A 576 -28.39 -21.25 -19.19
N ALA A 577 -28.11 -22.25 -19.99
CA ALA A 577 -27.77 -22.03 -21.40
C ALA A 577 -29.07 -21.69 -22.13
N ALA A 578 -29.28 -20.44 -22.50
CA ALA A 578 -30.47 -20.02 -23.23
C ALA A 578 -30.41 -20.35 -24.73
N SER A 579 -29.21 -20.40 -25.28
CA SER A 579 -28.98 -20.76 -26.73
C SER A 579 -27.55 -21.26 -26.95
N ALA A 580 -27.33 -21.93 -28.09
CA ALA A 580 -26.00 -22.36 -28.50
C ALA A 580 -25.14 -21.16 -28.88
N GLY A 581 -24.45 -20.57 -27.95
CA GLY A 581 -23.59 -19.37 -28.10
C GLY A 581 -23.53 -18.53 -26.83
N ASP A 582 -24.55 -18.59 -25.98
CA ASP A 582 -24.65 -17.83 -24.74
C ASP A 582 -24.35 -18.68 -23.49
N GLY A 583 -23.68 -19.81 -23.68
CA GLY A 583 -23.41 -20.77 -22.62
C GLY A 583 -22.33 -20.34 -21.62
N LEU A 584 -21.92 -21.32 -20.82
CA LEU A 584 -20.80 -21.18 -19.90
C LEU A 584 -19.50 -20.85 -20.66
N GLY A 585 -18.99 -19.63 -20.47
CA GLY A 585 -17.63 -19.28 -20.86
C GLY A 585 -16.66 -19.67 -19.75
N ALA A 586 -15.66 -20.49 -20.05
CA ALA A 586 -14.62 -20.83 -19.08
C ALA A 586 -13.24 -20.77 -19.74
N SER A 587 -12.27 -20.31 -19.02
CA SER A 587 -10.86 -20.32 -19.44
C SER A 587 -9.97 -20.63 -18.24
N GLY A 588 -8.96 -21.46 -18.48
CA GLY A 588 -7.98 -21.79 -17.46
C GLY A 588 -6.64 -22.05 -18.11
N TYR A 589 -5.58 -21.45 -17.57
CA TYR A 589 -4.25 -21.59 -18.13
C TYR A 589 -3.17 -21.35 -17.05
N PRO A 590 -1.98 -21.96 -17.23
CA PRO A 590 -0.81 -21.55 -16.46
C PRO A 590 -0.37 -20.15 -16.92
N LYS A 591 -0.07 -19.28 -15.99
CA LYS A 591 0.57 -17.99 -16.29
C LYS A 591 2.00 -18.23 -16.77
N ASP A 592 2.53 -17.28 -17.53
CA ASP A 592 3.91 -17.35 -17.99
C ASP A 592 4.88 -17.46 -16.83
N GLU A 593 5.67 -18.53 -16.81
CA GLU A 593 6.71 -18.72 -15.82
C GLU A 593 7.91 -17.83 -16.14
N THR A 594 8.41 -17.10 -15.14
CA THR A 594 9.63 -16.30 -15.28
C THR A 594 10.69 -16.77 -14.29
N ARG A 595 11.95 -16.68 -14.73
CA ARG A 595 13.12 -17.05 -13.91
C ARG A 595 14.18 -15.96 -14.03
N ARG A 596 14.81 -15.68 -12.90
CA ARG A 596 15.93 -14.75 -12.83
C ARG A 596 17.04 -15.38 -12.02
N VAL A 597 18.28 -15.13 -12.43
CA VAL A 597 19.48 -15.46 -11.67
C VAL A 597 20.38 -14.23 -11.64
N SER A 598 20.96 -13.94 -10.50
CA SER A 598 21.77 -12.75 -10.31
C SER A 598 23.04 -13.09 -9.53
N TYR A 599 24.15 -12.49 -9.92
CA TYR A 599 25.41 -12.54 -9.20
C TYR A 599 25.84 -11.11 -8.89
N PHE A 600 26.27 -10.86 -7.68
CA PHE A 600 26.61 -9.50 -7.26
C PHE A 600 27.77 -9.48 -6.27
N GLY A 601 28.46 -8.35 -6.26
CA GLY A 601 29.53 -8.06 -5.31
C GLY A 601 29.58 -6.60 -4.95
N ARG A 602 29.94 -6.30 -3.71
CA ARG A 602 30.16 -4.94 -3.20
C ARG A 602 31.46 -4.91 -2.43
N LEU A 603 32.24 -3.86 -2.63
CA LEU A 603 33.42 -3.53 -1.83
C LEU A 603 33.25 -2.10 -1.29
N GLY A 604 33.26 -1.97 0.02
CA GLY A 604 33.26 -0.72 0.73
C GLY A 604 34.59 -0.46 1.41
N TRP A 605 35.04 0.78 1.38
CA TRP A 605 36.20 1.28 2.09
C TRP A 605 35.87 2.59 2.82
N ASN A 606 36.36 2.71 4.02
CA ASN A 606 36.20 3.88 4.87
C ASN A 606 37.50 4.13 5.61
N TRP A 607 38.03 5.37 5.56
CA TRP A 607 39.18 5.79 6.33
C TRP A 607 38.79 6.78 7.42
N ALA A 608 38.97 6.37 8.67
CA ALA A 608 38.74 7.17 9.87
C ALA A 608 37.35 7.86 9.89
N GLU A 609 36.33 7.28 9.25
CA GLU A 609 35.00 7.87 9.03
C GLU A 609 35.03 9.24 8.29
N LYS A 610 36.14 9.58 7.65
CA LYS A 610 36.32 10.82 6.87
C LYS A 610 36.05 10.62 5.40
N TYR A 611 36.67 9.60 4.80
CA TYR A 611 36.55 9.30 3.35
C TYR A 611 35.90 7.92 3.20
N MET A 612 34.92 7.84 2.32
CA MET A 612 34.17 6.61 2.04
C MET A 612 34.08 6.37 0.56
N ILE A 613 34.29 5.15 0.12
CA ILE A 613 34.10 4.71 -1.27
C ILE A 613 33.37 3.36 -1.25
N ASN A 614 32.35 3.22 -2.08
CA ASN A 614 31.68 1.95 -2.31
C ASN A 614 31.67 1.65 -3.81
N PHE A 615 31.97 0.42 -4.16
CA PHE A 615 31.87 -0.12 -5.51
C PHE A 615 30.93 -1.31 -5.48
N THR A 616 29.97 -1.36 -6.41
CA THR A 616 29.05 -2.50 -6.57
C THR A 616 29.03 -2.91 -8.02
N LEU A 617 29.09 -4.22 -8.26
CA LEU A 617 28.92 -4.83 -9.58
C LEU A 617 27.87 -5.91 -9.48
N ARG A 618 26.89 -5.87 -10.37
CA ARG A 618 25.84 -6.89 -10.46
C ARG A 618 25.66 -7.37 -11.90
N CYS A 619 25.42 -8.67 -12.05
CA CYS A 619 25.09 -9.32 -13.30
C CYS A 619 23.74 -10.02 -13.14
N ASP A 620 22.71 -9.61 -13.85
CA ASP A 620 21.38 -10.19 -13.84
C ASP A 620 21.08 -10.93 -15.12
N GLY A 621 20.59 -12.17 -15.02
CA GLY A 621 20.08 -12.96 -16.13
C GLY A 621 18.58 -13.17 -16.01
N SER A 622 17.83 -12.91 -17.11
CA SER A 622 16.37 -13.00 -17.17
C SER A 622 15.89 -13.94 -18.28
N SER A 623 14.86 -14.73 -17.98
CA SER A 623 14.15 -15.54 -18.98
C SER A 623 13.28 -14.72 -19.93
N ASN A 624 13.03 -13.43 -19.64
CA ASN A 624 12.23 -12.55 -20.50
C ASN A 624 12.93 -12.21 -21.82
N PHE A 625 14.23 -12.48 -21.92
CA PHE A 625 15.05 -12.17 -23.09
C PHE A 625 15.51 -13.44 -23.83
N ALA A 626 15.79 -13.30 -25.13
CA ALA A 626 16.30 -14.37 -25.97
C ALA A 626 17.67 -14.86 -25.52
N ARG A 627 18.04 -16.07 -25.93
CA ARG A 627 19.38 -16.62 -25.69
C ARG A 627 20.44 -15.70 -26.32
N GLY A 628 21.46 -15.30 -25.58
CA GLY A 628 22.48 -14.33 -25.98
C GLY A 628 22.25 -12.93 -25.42
N HIS A 629 20.99 -12.54 -25.09
CA HIS A 629 20.62 -11.23 -24.56
C HIS A 629 20.14 -11.26 -23.11
N ARG A 630 20.23 -12.44 -22.42
CA ARG A 630 19.67 -12.65 -21.08
C ARG A 630 20.42 -11.91 -19.98
N PHE A 631 21.73 -11.73 -20.13
CA PHE A 631 22.58 -11.18 -19.07
C PHE A 631 22.90 -9.72 -19.28
N GLY A 632 22.66 -8.90 -18.24
CA GLY A 632 23.02 -7.50 -18.17
C GLY A 632 24.00 -7.21 -17.02
N TRP A 633 24.93 -6.27 -17.21
CA TRP A 633 25.92 -5.86 -16.22
C TRP A 633 25.63 -4.45 -15.72
N PHE A 634 25.60 -4.30 -14.40
CA PHE A 634 25.17 -3.09 -13.72
C PHE A 634 26.19 -2.65 -12.68
N PRO A 635 27.21 -1.86 -13.10
CA PRO A 635 28.21 -1.29 -12.21
C PRO A 635 27.68 -0.05 -11.51
N SER A 636 28.17 0.23 -10.28
CA SER A 636 27.97 1.48 -9.59
C SER A 636 29.14 1.82 -8.68
N VAL A 637 29.34 3.12 -8.46
CA VAL A 637 30.35 3.65 -7.55
C VAL A 637 29.78 4.84 -6.79
N SER A 638 30.13 4.96 -5.51
CA SER A 638 29.79 6.14 -4.72
C SER A 638 30.93 6.51 -3.78
N ALA A 639 31.06 7.81 -3.54
CA ALA A 639 32.08 8.38 -2.66
C ALA A 639 31.44 9.38 -1.69
N GLY A 640 31.98 9.48 -0.49
CA GLY A 640 31.60 10.43 0.52
C GLY A 640 32.82 11.03 1.23
N TRP A 641 32.72 12.30 1.57
CA TRP A 641 33.69 13.01 2.35
C TRP A 641 33.03 13.72 3.51
N ASN A 642 33.37 13.31 4.72
CA ASN A 642 32.90 13.94 5.96
C ASN A 642 33.83 15.12 6.28
N ILE A 643 33.54 16.29 5.73
CA ILE A 643 34.33 17.50 5.84
C ILE A 643 34.43 17.97 7.27
N SER A 644 33.34 17.87 8.06
CA SER A 644 33.33 18.31 9.46
C SER A 644 34.30 17.53 10.36
N SER A 645 34.78 16.36 9.91
CA SER A 645 35.79 15.57 10.63
C SER A 645 37.24 16.04 10.34
N GLU A 646 37.44 17.02 9.49
CA GLU A 646 38.76 17.56 9.18
C GLU A 646 39.22 18.60 10.20
N SER A 647 40.53 18.66 10.44
CA SER A 647 41.09 19.58 11.43
C SER A 647 40.90 21.06 11.09
N PHE A 648 40.85 21.41 9.78
CA PHE A 648 40.56 22.76 9.35
C PHE A 648 39.13 23.24 9.62
N MET A 649 38.22 22.33 9.96
CA MET A 649 36.82 22.63 10.28
C MET A 649 36.57 22.80 11.80
N GLU A 650 37.57 22.66 12.64
CA GLU A 650 37.44 22.81 14.10
C GLU A 650 36.83 24.16 14.51
N ALA A 651 37.19 25.23 13.83
CA ALA A 651 36.63 26.56 14.09
C ALA A 651 35.12 26.70 13.82
N THR A 652 34.54 25.78 13.07
CA THR A 652 33.12 25.82 12.70
C THR A 652 32.22 25.01 13.64
N ARG A 653 32.78 24.21 14.55
CA ARG A 653 32.05 23.30 15.45
C ARG A 653 30.99 23.97 16.33
N GLY A 654 31.10 25.29 16.56
CA GLY A 654 30.13 26.05 17.35
C GLY A 654 28.76 26.24 16.65
N TRP A 655 28.68 26.05 15.33
CA TRP A 655 27.45 26.21 14.56
C TRP A 655 27.22 25.13 13.49
N LEU A 656 28.26 24.43 13.07
CA LEU A 656 28.20 23.35 12.07
C LEU A 656 28.62 22.03 12.73
N ASP A 657 27.63 21.20 13.08
CA ASP A 657 27.85 19.94 13.81
C ASP A 657 28.31 18.84 12.87
N PHE A 658 27.81 18.84 11.63
CA PHE A 658 28.12 17.82 10.64
C PHE A 658 27.99 18.36 9.24
N LEU A 659 28.96 18.04 8.38
CA LEU A 659 28.92 18.31 6.94
C LEU A 659 29.56 17.17 6.18
N LYS A 660 28.77 16.50 5.34
CA LYS A 660 29.22 15.45 4.43
C LYS A 660 28.84 15.81 3.01
N ILE A 661 29.78 15.70 2.09
CA ILE A 661 29.55 15.77 0.64
C ILE A 661 29.56 14.34 0.09
N ARG A 662 28.73 14.08 -0.89
CA ARG A 662 28.62 12.77 -1.53
C ARG A 662 28.41 12.89 -3.03
N ALA A 663 28.97 11.93 -3.75
CA ALA A 663 28.79 11.76 -5.18
C ALA A 663 28.57 10.29 -5.51
N SER A 664 27.70 10.01 -6.45
CA SER A 664 27.48 8.64 -6.92
C SER A 664 27.16 8.59 -8.41
N TRP A 665 27.55 7.47 -9.02
CA TRP A 665 27.16 7.09 -10.36
C TRP A 665 26.81 5.61 -10.38
N GLY A 666 25.78 5.26 -11.12
CA GLY A 666 25.41 3.87 -11.29
C GLY A 666 24.52 3.62 -12.49
N ARG A 667 24.58 2.39 -12.97
CA ARG A 667 23.69 1.84 -13.98
C ARG A 667 22.84 0.75 -13.37
N VAL A 668 21.54 0.79 -13.63
CA VAL A 668 20.57 -0.25 -13.23
C VAL A 668 19.79 -0.72 -14.45
N GLY A 669 19.37 -1.99 -14.43
CA GLY A 669 18.55 -2.58 -15.49
C GLY A 669 17.06 -2.55 -15.17
N ASN A 670 16.23 -2.67 -16.19
CA ASN A 670 14.80 -2.92 -16.06
C ASN A 670 14.39 -4.04 -17.03
N GLN A 671 13.66 -5.02 -16.51
CA GLN A 671 13.14 -6.17 -17.27
C GLN A 671 11.61 -6.22 -17.29
N ASN A 672 10.90 -5.16 -16.86
CA ASN A 672 9.45 -5.14 -16.71
C ASN A 672 8.73 -5.10 -18.07
N ILE A 673 8.87 -6.19 -18.81
CA ILE A 673 8.17 -6.50 -20.04
C ILE A 673 7.44 -7.82 -19.85
N SER A 674 6.38 -8.04 -20.63
CA SER A 674 5.71 -9.34 -20.67
C SER A 674 6.71 -10.43 -21.10
N PRO A 675 6.64 -11.63 -20.53
CA PRO A 675 7.51 -12.75 -20.91
C PRO A 675 7.37 -13.09 -22.40
N TYR A 676 8.42 -13.66 -22.97
CA TYR A 676 8.48 -14.17 -24.34
C TYR A 676 8.18 -13.15 -25.44
N GLN A 677 8.37 -11.84 -25.19
CA GLN A 677 8.19 -10.80 -26.21
C GLN A 677 9.14 -10.97 -27.42
N PHE A 678 10.24 -11.69 -27.26
CA PHE A 678 11.16 -12.03 -28.34
C PHE A 678 10.61 -13.08 -29.31
N LEU A 679 9.52 -13.80 -28.98
CA LEU A 679 8.87 -14.77 -29.84
C LEU A 679 7.74 -14.14 -30.67
N ALA A 680 7.46 -14.74 -31.81
CA ALA A 680 6.30 -14.47 -32.64
C ALA A 680 5.19 -15.49 -32.30
N PRO A 681 4.25 -15.19 -31.39
CA PRO A 681 3.19 -16.14 -31.05
C PRO A 681 2.23 -16.32 -32.23
N ILE A 682 1.84 -17.56 -32.48
CA ILE A 682 0.93 -17.91 -33.54
C ILE A 682 -0.50 -17.89 -32.97
N LYS A 683 -1.37 -17.12 -33.59
CA LYS A 683 -2.82 -17.15 -33.34
C LYS A 683 -3.49 -18.08 -34.35
N THR A 684 -4.38 -18.93 -33.83
CA THR A 684 -5.19 -19.86 -34.60
C THR A 684 -6.68 -19.56 -34.51
N GLN A 685 -7.10 -18.71 -33.53
CA GLN A 685 -8.50 -18.33 -33.34
C GLN A 685 -8.88 -17.18 -34.29
N ASN A 686 -10.09 -17.19 -34.77
CA ASN A 686 -10.68 -16.16 -35.65
C ASN A 686 -9.89 -15.90 -36.95
N THR A 687 -9.14 -16.87 -37.41
CA THR A 687 -8.39 -16.80 -38.65
C THR A 687 -8.96 -17.81 -39.62
N HIS A 688 -9.55 -17.31 -40.68
CA HIS A 688 -10.13 -18.13 -41.71
C HIS A 688 -9.42 -17.85 -43.02
N TYR A 689 -9.04 -18.91 -43.77
CA TYR A 689 -8.56 -18.79 -45.12
C TYR A 689 -9.71 -19.10 -46.08
N PHE A 690 -9.95 -18.19 -47.00
CA PHE A 690 -10.89 -18.37 -48.10
C PHE A 690 -10.10 -18.78 -49.34
N PHE A 691 -10.25 -20.02 -49.77
CA PHE A 691 -9.67 -20.51 -51.01
C PHE A 691 -10.70 -20.39 -52.12
N GLY A 692 -10.89 -19.18 -52.66
CA GLY A 692 -11.76 -18.93 -53.82
C GLY A 692 -13.19 -18.50 -53.47
N GLN A 693 -13.89 -18.03 -54.48
CA GLN A 693 -15.31 -17.70 -54.41
C GLN A 693 -16.12 -18.98 -54.54
N TYR A 694 -17.05 -19.21 -53.65
CA TYR A 694 -17.98 -20.32 -53.71
C TYR A 694 -19.23 -19.89 -54.46
N LEU A 695 -19.57 -20.64 -55.52
CA LEU A 695 -20.83 -20.50 -56.24
C LEU A 695 -21.88 -21.30 -55.47
N GLY A 696 -22.80 -20.61 -54.79
CA GLY A 696 -23.91 -21.24 -54.10
C GLY A 696 -24.86 -21.96 -55.06
N PRO A 697 -25.74 -22.84 -54.55
CA PRO A 697 -26.72 -23.57 -55.36
C PRO A 697 -27.62 -22.68 -56.23
N ASN A 698 -27.70 -21.38 -55.90
CA ASN A 698 -28.50 -20.37 -56.57
C ASN A 698 -27.72 -19.61 -57.67
N GLY A 699 -26.50 -20.03 -58.02
CA GLY A 699 -25.67 -19.34 -58.99
C GLY A 699 -25.10 -17.98 -58.56
N VAL A 700 -25.22 -17.63 -57.29
CA VAL A 700 -24.70 -16.38 -56.71
C VAL A 700 -23.40 -16.67 -55.96
N TYR A 701 -22.37 -15.85 -56.22
CA TYR A 701 -21.14 -15.91 -55.40
C TYR A 701 -21.43 -15.44 -53.98
N ASN A 702 -21.45 -16.38 -53.04
CA ASN A 702 -21.59 -16.06 -51.64
C ASN A 702 -20.25 -15.62 -51.06
N THR A 703 -20.18 -14.38 -50.60
CA THR A 703 -19.07 -13.83 -49.80
C THR A 703 -19.34 -13.99 -48.32
N GLY A 704 -20.37 -14.75 -47.92
CA GLY A 704 -20.79 -14.96 -46.56
C GLY A 704 -20.12 -16.17 -45.90
N TYR A 705 -20.05 -16.14 -44.59
CA TYR A 705 -19.64 -17.25 -43.73
C TYR A 705 -20.56 -18.47 -43.92
N ASP A 706 -20.21 -19.36 -44.83
CA ASP A 706 -20.98 -20.58 -44.98
C ASP A 706 -20.36 -21.69 -44.11
N THR A 707 -21.10 -22.05 -43.09
CA THR A 707 -20.73 -23.10 -42.14
C THR A 707 -20.77 -24.52 -42.76
N VAL A 708 -21.23 -24.65 -44.02
CA VAL A 708 -21.44 -25.96 -44.68
C VAL A 708 -20.16 -26.49 -45.32
N LEU A 709 -19.19 -25.66 -45.68
CA LEU A 709 -17.99 -26.08 -46.41
C LEU A 709 -16.72 -26.24 -45.55
N GLY A 710 -16.86 -26.28 -44.26
CA GLY A 710 -15.72 -26.45 -43.35
C GLY A 710 -14.80 -25.23 -43.34
N THR A 711 -14.83 -24.46 -42.29
CA THR A 711 -13.87 -23.38 -42.02
C THR A 711 -12.47 -23.96 -41.97
N ASN A 712 -11.63 -23.64 -42.93
CA ASN A 712 -10.20 -23.93 -42.84
C ASN A 712 -9.57 -22.98 -41.83
N TRP A 713 -9.28 -23.49 -40.65
CA TRP A 713 -8.61 -22.74 -39.62
C TRP A 713 -7.20 -22.37 -40.07
N GLY A 714 -6.90 -21.10 -40.10
CA GLY A 714 -5.58 -20.58 -40.40
C GLY A 714 -4.77 -20.32 -39.17
N ALA A 715 -3.52 -20.02 -39.37
CA ALA A 715 -2.59 -19.58 -38.30
C ALA A 715 -1.72 -18.44 -38.83
N TYR A 716 -1.50 -17.43 -38.02
CA TYR A 716 -0.64 -16.32 -38.37
C TYR A 716 0.15 -15.82 -37.14
N PRO A 717 1.35 -15.27 -37.33
CA PRO A 717 2.06 -14.59 -36.23
C PRO A 717 1.29 -13.35 -35.80
N SER A 718 0.86 -13.29 -34.55
CA SER A 718 0.07 -12.16 -34.04
C SER A 718 0.92 -10.90 -33.78
N ARG A 719 2.25 -11.06 -33.77
CA ARG A 719 3.25 -9.98 -33.71
C ARG A 719 4.56 -10.48 -34.30
N LEU A 720 5.42 -9.55 -34.68
CA LEU A 720 6.81 -9.86 -35.05
C LEU A 720 7.61 -10.20 -33.79
N GLY A 721 8.44 -11.25 -33.87
CA GLY A 721 9.40 -11.56 -32.81
C GLY A 721 10.60 -10.62 -32.89
N ASN A 722 11.08 -10.15 -31.75
CA ASN A 722 12.31 -9.36 -31.68
C ASN A 722 13.35 -10.09 -30.81
N TYR A 723 14.25 -10.83 -31.46
CA TYR A 723 15.28 -11.61 -30.77
C TYR A 723 16.39 -10.74 -30.15
N ASP A 724 16.56 -9.49 -30.60
CA ASP A 724 17.57 -8.54 -30.09
C ASP A 724 17.06 -7.78 -28.86
N LEU A 725 15.84 -8.09 -28.40
CA LEU A 725 15.28 -7.50 -27.21
C LEU A 725 16.18 -7.77 -25.99
N SER A 726 16.64 -6.71 -25.36
CA SER A 726 17.59 -6.78 -24.24
C SER A 726 17.16 -5.86 -23.08
N TRP A 727 17.99 -5.67 -22.10
CA TRP A 727 17.73 -4.87 -20.92
C TRP A 727 17.50 -3.38 -21.23
N GLU A 728 16.42 -2.78 -20.71
CA GLU A 728 16.35 -1.34 -20.53
C GLU A 728 17.37 -0.94 -19.48
N THR A 729 18.15 0.10 -19.74
CA THR A 729 19.18 0.56 -18.81
C THR A 729 18.94 2.01 -18.40
N SER A 730 19.03 2.27 -17.11
CA SER A 730 18.96 3.62 -16.54
C SER A 730 20.28 3.95 -15.88
N GLU A 731 20.93 5.05 -16.33
CA GLU A 731 22.14 5.60 -15.74
C GLU A 731 21.78 6.82 -14.91
N GLN A 732 22.37 6.91 -13.72
CA GLN A 732 22.11 8.03 -12.84
C GLN A 732 23.41 8.52 -12.21
N THR A 733 23.56 9.84 -12.18
CA THR A 733 24.64 10.54 -11.48
C THR A 733 24.03 11.45 -10.43
N ASP A 734 24.57 11.41 -9.23
CA ASP A 734 24.09 12.16 -8.08
C ASP A 734 25.23 12.93 -7.41
N PHE A 735 24.91 14.16 -7.00
CA PHE A 735 25.75 14.98 -6.11
C PHE A 735 24.88 15.48 -4.96
N GLY A 736 25.37 15.40 -3.76
CA GLY A 736 24.59 15.86 -2.60
C GLY A 736 25.46 16.24 -1.42
N PHE A 737 24.83 16.93 -0.47
CA PHE A 737 25.43 17.17 0.84
C PHE A 737 24.41 16.97 1.94
N ASP A 738 24.89 16.55 3.10
CA ASP A 738 24.13 16.43 4.33
C ASP A 738 24.77 17.34 5.37
N ALA A 739 24.02 18.30 5.93
CA ALA A 739 24.48 19.23 6.95
C ALA A 739 23.61 19.18 8.20
N ARG A 740 24.24 19.34 9.37
CA ARG A 740 23.58 19.54 10.66
C ARG A 740 24.16 20.79 11.28
N LEU A 741 23.31 21.68 11.75
CA LEU A 741 23.70 23.00 12.24
C LEU A 741 22.99 23.28 13.57
N PHE A 742 23.65 24.16 14.37
CA PHE A 742 23.12 24.73 15.59
C PHE A 742 22.71 23.66 16.64
N ASN A 743 23.62 22.77 17.00
CA ASN A 743 23.42 21.65 17.91
C ASN A 743 22.26 20.73 17.39
N ASN A 744 22.36 20.31 16.12
CA ASN A 744 21.40 19.46 15.42
C ASN A 744 19.96 20.04 15.30
N ARG A 745 19.78 21.36 15.56
CA ARG A 745 18.44 21.99 15.42
C ARG A 745 17.99 22.16 13.97
N LEU A 746 18.93 22.27 13.04
CA LEU A 746 18.64 22.38 11.61
C LEU A 746 19.36 21.26 10.86
N ALA A 747 18.59 20.46 10.16
CA ALA A 747 19.07 19.43 9.26
C ALA A 747 18.79 19.83 7.82
N VAL A 748 19.83 19.87 6.98
CA VAL A 748 19.72 20.18 5.55
C VAL A 748 20.30 19.02 4.76
N ASN A 749 19.49 18.43 3.89
CA ASN A 749 19.93 17.42 2.92
C ASN A 749 19.61 17.96 1.53
N PHE A 750 20.60 17.98 0.65
CA PHE A 750 20.45 18.43 -0.71
C PHE A 750 20.96 17.37 -1.67
N ASP A 751 20.17 17.10 -2.72
CA ASP A 751 20.50 16.18 -3.80
C ASP A 751 20.26 16.86 -5.16
N PHE A 752 21.27 16.82 -6.02
CA PHE A 752 21.15 17.09 -7.44
C PHE A 752 21.40 15.78 -8.21
N TYR A 753 20.52 15.45 -9.14
CA TYR A 753 20.64 14.21 -9.90
C TYR A 753 20.34 14.40 -11.39
N MET A 754 21.00 13.58 -12.21
CA MET A 754 20.70 13.39 -13.62
C MET A 754 20.45 11.92 -13.88
N LYS A 755 19.31 11.61 -14.51
CA LYS A 755 18.90 10.25 -14.85
C LYS A 755 18.63 10.16 -16.36
N ASN A 756 19.32 9.24 -17.03
CA ASN A 756 19.13 8.93 -18.43
C ASN A 756 18.68 7.48 -18.58
N THR A 757 17.60 7.24 -19.31
CA THR A 757 17.08 5.89 -19.56
C THR A 757 17.11 5.58 -21.04
N ASN A 758 17.78 4.47 -21.40
CA ASN A 758 17.78 3.90 -22.73
C ASN A 758 16.63 2.89 -22.79
N CYS A 759 15.49 3.29 -23.39
CA CYS A 759 14.26 2.53 -23.39
C CYS A 759 14.31 1.34 -24.36
N LEU A 760 13.74 0.22 -23.94
CA LEU A 760 13.62 -1.04 -24.70
C LEU A 760 12.69 -0.97 -25.92
N LEU A 761 11.65 -0.13 -25.85
CA LEU A 761 10.52 -0.17 -26.77
C LEU A 761 10.72 0.65 -28.04
N TYR A 762 11.84 1.33 -28.22
CA TYR A 762 12.07 2.18 -29.40
C TYR A 762 12.49 1.43 -30.68
N THR A 763 12.58 0.11 -30.63
CA THR A 763 12.98 -0.71 -31.79
C THR A 763 11.85 -1.50 -32.44
N SER A 764 10.60 -1.25 -32.05
CA SER A 764 9.45 -1.76 -32.81
C SER A 764 9.01 -0.70 -33.81
N PRO A 765 9.22 -0.88 -35.12
CA PRO A 765 8.54 -0.02 -36.09
C PRO A 765 7.04 -0.24 -35.91
N SER A 766 6.34 0.86 -35.68
CA SER A 766 4.88 0.96 -35.63
C SER A 766 4.25 0.50 -36.93
#